data_5c9c057ddfc364152f5dda864740fc1d
#
_entry.id   5c9c057ddfc364152f5dda864740fc1d
#
_cell.length_a   1.000
_cell.length_b   1.000
_cell.length_c   1.000
_cell.angle_alpha   90.00
_cell.angle_beta   90.00
_cell.angle_gamma   90.00
#
_symmetry.space_group_name_H-M   'P 1'
#
loop_
_entity.id
_entity.type
_entity.pdbx_description
1 polymer ?
#
loop_
_entity_poly.entity_id
_entity_poly.type
_entity_poly.pdbx_seq_one_letter_code
_entity_poly.pdbx_strand_id
1 'polypeptide(L)'
;MSGDFSIIGRPTAMIDAAEKTTGVGKYTDDLSLPGMLTGKILHSPYPHALIKSIDTSRAENCDGVVAVVVGKDAPNPYGILPVGHDEYALALDKVRYVGDNVACVVAVSESIAENALESIAVEYELLPAYFDPEESMRAQTNLIHGSKPGNLEKDYHHIFGNPDQGFAQADQIAEARFIANEVTHAAMEPHSTLASFELDPHTGKPGRLTVWSSTQVPYYLQHKLSLVLEMPMSQIRVIKPLVGGGFGGKSEVIPIEIIAAIAARKAQAPVKITYTREEVFWAHRGRPRTIIDLKTGVKTDGRITAVKARVVQDGGAYCSYGVVTILYSGALLGALYDIPNIQYDGYRVLTNKPACGAMRGHGTVNVRFAFESQLDELATKIGMDAAEIRQRNLLQPPCITVNGLRVQSYGLPECIEKTVERSGWKQRKGKMPKGRGLGIACSHYVSGAANSIIRSDMPHSTVNIKIDRDGGVVVYTGASEIGQGSDTMTAQVAAEVLGCSLPRVRVIAADTDLTPIDIGSYSSRVTFMAGNATLRAAREVKKLIAAAAAQKMICGADDLIFRDDLVFKKGTRDTTVKKALADEVDLTQAGASVSGRVEGQILRRSLQQKRNEEGPKDWMTFEEAVVAAIDFHGALTGTGSYAPPQEARGGKHKGAGVGPSPAYSYSAQVAEVSVDEETGEVTVHKVWAAHDCGRALNPVSVEGQIIGSVWMGMGQALTEEMVWKDGMLMNPGLLEYRSPSSVESPEVEPIIVESIDPEGPFGAKECSEGSLAATIPAIANAIYDAVGVRLHESPFTPERVLAAVRAKNQAKALNLTQGVDPTSPQRFREHGGSLCFKGKGPQRHALDPARQEAPSVRGGAD
;
A
#
# COMPACT_ATOMS: atom_id res chain seq x y z
N MET A 1 -23.32 -16.67 -8.28
CA MET A 1 -24.58 -16.37 -7.55
C MET A 1 -24.98 -14.93 -7.90
N SER A 2 -25.92 -14.76 -8.80
CA SER A 2 -26.57 -13.47 -9.04
C SER A 2 -27.58 -13.26 -7.90
N GLY A 3 -27.12 -12.85 -6.72
CA GLY A 3 -27.97 -12.54 -5.58
C GLY A 3 -28.44 -11.08 -5.66
N ASP A 4 -29.71 -10.85 -5.43
CA ASP A 4 -30.25 -9.52 -5.16
C ASP A 4 -29.82 -9.13 -3.72
N PHE A 5 -28.68 -8.42 -3.62
CA PHE A 5 -28.11 -7.97 -2.35
C PHE A 5 -28.80 -6.68 -1.87
N SER A 6 -28.98 -6.57 -0.55
CA SER A 6 -29.58 -5.38 0.06
C SER A 6 -28.54 -4.26 0.27
N ILE A 7 -27.29 -4.60 0.56
CA ILE A 7 -26.23 -3.67 0.98
C ILE A 7 -25.04 -3.77 0.03
N ILE A 8 -24.60 -4.97 -0.28
CA ILE A 8 -23.45 -5.21 -1.16
C ILE A 8 -23.74 -4.73 -2.58
N GLY A 9 -22.79 -4.03 -3.19
CA GLY A 9 -22.92 -3.45 -4.52
C GLY A 9 -23.66 -2.12 -4.56
N ARG A 10 -24.01 -1.57 -3.40
CA ARG A 10 -24.68 -0.26 -3.29
C ARG A 10 -23.72 0.82 -2.80
N PRO A 11 -23.83 2.05 -3.34
CA PRO A 11 -23.07 3.20 -2.83
C PRO A 11 -23.37 3.41 -1.33
N THR A 12 -22.33 3.40 -0.53
CA THR A 12 -22.44 3.53 0.92
C THR A 12 -21.37 4.49 1.43
N ALA A 13 -21.77 5.48 2.24
CA ALA A 13 -20.83 6.36 2.93
C ALA A 13 -19.97 5.57 3.93
N MET A 14 -18.74 5.99 4.15
CA MET A 14 -17.88 5.40 5.18
C MET A 14 -18.51 5.58 6.56
N ILE A 15 -18.49 4.54 7.39
CA ILE A 15 -19.12 4.58 8.74
C ILE A 15 -18.42 5.57 9.68
N ASP A 16 -17.17 5.91 9.42
CA ASP A 16 -16.36 6.88 10.16
C ASP A 16 -16.30 8.26 9.49
N ALA A 17 -17.08 8.49 8.42
CA ALA A 17 -17.05 9.74 7.68
C ALA A 17 -17.44 10.95 8.55
N ALA A 18 -18.43 10.78 9.41
CA ALA A 18 -18.91 11.86 10.28
C ALA A 18 -17.83 12.36 11.26
N GLU A 19 -17.12 11.43 11.93
CA GLU A 19 -16.07 11.80 12.87
C GLU A 19 -14.86 12.44 12.18
N LYS A 20 -14.52 11.99 10.96
CA LYS A 20 -13.43 12.56 10.15
C LYS A 20 -13.77 13.97 9.66
N THR A 21 -14.98 14.15 9.10
CA THR A 21 -15.38 15.42 8.48
C THR A 21 -15.72 16.51 9.48
N THR A 22 -16.15 16.15 10.71
CA THR A 22 -16.42 17.11 11.80
C THR A 22 -15.19 17.41 12.64
N GLY A 23 -14.07 16.70 12.43
CA GLY A 23 -12.83 16.89 13.19
C GLY A 23 -12.88 16.38 14.64
N VAL A 24 -13.89 15.59 15.01
CA VAL A 24 -13.95 14.97 16.36
C VAL A 24 -13.11 13.69 16.43
N GLY A 25 -12.82 13.08 15.29
CA GLY A 25 -11.97 11.91 15.20
C GLY A 25 -10.54 12.20 15.65
N LYS A 26 -9.92 11.24 16.35
CA LYS A 26 -8.59 11.40 16.94
C LYS A 26 -7.55 10.57 16.19
N TYR A 27 -6.49 11.24 15.76
CA TYR A 27 -5.26 10.65 15.25
C TYR A 27 -4.27 10.49 16.40
N THR A 28 -3.17 9.79 16.17
CA THR A 28 -2.22 9.50 17.25
C THR A 28 -1.64 10.76 17.86
N ASP A 29 -1.34 11.78 17.04
CA ASP A 29 -0.78 13.04 17.54
C ASP A 29 -1.77 13.88 18.36
N ASP A 30 -3.09 13.70 18.15
CA ASP A 30 -4.13 14.38 18.93
C ASP A 30 -4.31 13.80 20.34
N LEU A 31 -3.69 12.67 20.66
CA LEU A 31 -3.83 12.03 21.95
C LEU A 31 -2.97 12.71 23.01
N SER A 32 -3.50 12.78 24.21
CA SER A 32 -2.82 13.31 25.38
C SER A 32 -3.15 12.49 26.62
N LEU A 33 -2.15 12.25 27.45
CA LEU A 33 -2.28 11.57 28.74
C LEU A 33 -1.77 12.48 29.86
N PRO A 34 -2.30 12.33 31.09
CA PRO A 34 -1.78 13.07 32.24
C PRO A 34 -0.28 12.80 32.46
N GLY A 35 0.49 13.86 32.63
CA GLY A 35 1.94 13.78 32.83
C GLY A 35 2.75 13.37 31.60
N MET A 36 2.13 13.45 30.41
CA MET A 36 2.78 13.07 29.16
C MET A 36 3.98 13.98 28.88
N LEU A 37 5.08 13.36 28.43
CA LEU A 37 6.33 13.98 27.99
C LEU A 37 6.45 13.90 26.47
N THR A 38 7.29 14.76 25.91
CA THR A 38 7.61 14.77 24.48
C THR A 38 9.04 14.23 24.26
N GLY A 39 9.16 13.31 23.31
CA GLY A 39 10.44 12.81 22.83
C GLY A 39 10.83 13.45 21.50
N LYS A 40 12.11 13.80 21.35
CA LYS A 40 12.75 14.26 20.09
C LYS A 40 13.99 13.46 19.81
N ILE A 41 14.29 13.24 18.53
CA ILE A 41 15.35 12.33 18.10
C ILE A 41 16.51 13.13 17.53
N LEU A 42 17.72 12.80 17.98
CA LEU A 42 18.96 13.25 17.35
C LEU A 42 19.27 12.33 16.16
N HIS A 43 19.37 12.91 14.98
CA HIS A 43 19.71 12.21 13.75
C HIS A 43 21.17 12.38 13.37
N SER A 44 21.72 11.38 12.68
CA SER A 44 23.07 11.46 12.14
C SER A 44 23.17 12.49 11.01
N PRO A 45 24.16 13.38 11.06
CA PRO A 45 24.48 14.27 9.94
C PRO A 45 25.34 13.59 8.86
N TYR A 46 25.80 12.36 9.11
CA TYR A 46 26.72 11.64 8.24
C TYR A 46 26.09 10.41 7.61
N PRO A 47 26.38 10.14 6.33
CA PRO A 47 25.83 8.99 5.63
C PRO A 47 26.46 7.65 6.03
N HIS A 48 27.68 7.65 6.58
CA HIS A 48 28.37 6.45 7.00
C HIS A 48 29.49 6.78 7.98
N ALA A 49 29.35 6.43 9.24
CA ALA A 49 30.36 6.69 10.26
C ALA A 49 30.28 5.68 11.41
N LEU A 50 31.41 5.36 12.03
CA LEU A 50 31.43 4.71 13.33
C LEU A 50 31.14 5.73 14.42
N ILE A 51 30.35 5.34 15.40
CA ILE A 51 30.14 6.11 16.63
C ILE A 51 31.23 5.71 17.63
N LYS A 52 32.13 6.65 17.96
CA LYS A 52 33.19 6.42 18.95
C LYS A 52 32.70 6.63 20.36
N SER A 53 31.92 7.68 20.56
CA SER A 53 31.33 8.02 21.85
C SER A 53 30.06 8.85 21.68
N ILE A 54 29.17 8.75 22.66
CA ILE A 54 28.02 9.64 22.82
C ILE A 54 28.03 10.14 24.25
N ASP A 55 28.20 11.44 24.43
CA ASP A 55 28.11 12.11 25.73
C ASP A 55 26.80 12.85 25.87
N THR A 56 25.94 12.33 26.74
CA THR A 56 24.58 12.84 27.02
C THR A 56 24.55 13.71 28.29
N SER A 57 25.65 13.82 29.02
CA SER A 57 25.67 14.41 30.35
C SER A 57 25.15 15.83 30.39
N ARG A 58 25.45 16.66 29.39
CA ARG A 58 24.96 18.02 29.30
C ARG A 58 23.46 18.09 29.03
N ALA A 59 22.95 17.23 28.15
CA ALA A 59 21.53 17.16 27.84
C ALA A 59 20.70 16.65 29.04
N GLU A 60 21.21 15.66 29.78
CA GLU A 60 20.59 15.13 30.99
C GLU A 60 20.48 16.17 32.14
N ASN A 61 21.35 17.17 32.14
CA ASN A 61 21.37 18.25 33.11
C ASN A 61 20.58 19.50 32.68
N CYS A 62 19.94 19.49 31.50
CA CYS A 62 19.07 20.60 31.08
C CYS A 62 17.77 20.59 31.89
N ASP A 63 17.35 21.75 32.34
CA ASP A 63 16.11 21.94 33.09
C ASP A 63 14.92 21.48 32.27
N GLY A 64 14.11 20.58 32.83
CA GLY A 64 12.91 20.01 32.16
C GLY A 64 13.19 18.77 31.29
N VAL A 65 14.44 18.34 31.12
CA VAL A 65 14.76 17.03 30.56
C VAL A 65 14.56 15.96 31.63
N VAL A 66 13.88 14.88 31.28
CA VAL A 66 13.53 13.78 32.17
C VAL A 66 14.38 12.55 31.91
N ALA A 67 14.66 12.26 30.64
CA ALA A 67 15.50 11.14 30.26
C ALA A 67 16.18 11.38 28.89
N VAL A 68 17.34 10.76 28.70
CA VAL A 68 18.00 10.65 27.40
C VAL A 68 18.19 9.18 27.09
N VAL A 69 17.77 8.75 25.89
CA VAL A 69 17.83 7.35 25.42
C VAL A 69 18.86 7.27 24.30
N VAL A 70 19.73 6.27 24.33
CA VAL A 70 20.76 6.00 23.33
C VAL A 70 20.74 4.52 22.91
N GLY A 71 21.50 4.14 21.89
CA GLY A 71 21.47 2.80 21.32
C GLY A 71 21.67 1.67 22.35
N LYS A 72 22.48 1.84 23.40
CA LYS A 72 22.66 0.86 24.47
C LYS A 72 21.39 0.58 25.30
N ASP A 73 20.40 1.49 25.29
CA ASP A 73 19.11 1.30 25.93
C ASP A 73 18.17 0.42 25.09
N ALA A 74 18.50 0.22 23.78
CA ALA A 74 17.75 -0.54 22.79
C ALA A 74 18.69 -1.46 21.97
N PRO A 75 19.42 -2.41 22.62
CA PRO A 75 20.49 -3.16 21.94
C PRO A 75 19.99 -4.24 20.97
N ASN A 76 18.70 -4.59 21.00
CA ASN A 76 18.16 -5.67 20.21
C ASN A 76 17.80 -5.21 18.80
N PRO A 77 18.34 -5.83 17.73
CA PRO A 77 17.96 -5.50 16.38
C PRO A 77 16.55 -5.97 16.06
N TYR A 78 15.91 -5.30 15.13
CA TYR A 78 14.60 -5.66 14.63
C TYR A 78 14.53 -5.62 13.11
N GLY A 79 13.40 -5.96 12.57
CA GLY A 79 13.05 -5.90 11.16
C GLY A 79 11.74 -6.63 10.92
N ILE A 80 11.01 -6.26 9.87
CA ILE A 80 9.72 -6.88 9.59
C ILE A 80 9.86 -8.31 9.09
N LEU A 81 10.86 -8.56 8.24
CA LEU A 81 11.11 -9.88 7.66
C LEU A 81 11.94 -10.75 8.62
N PRO A 82 11.67 -12.07 8.72
CA PRO A 82 12.48 -12.97 9.53
C PRO A 82 13.95 -13.05 9.12
N VAL A 83 14.26 -12.69 7.90
CA VAL A 83 15.63 -12.73 7.32
C VAL A 83 16.37 -11.38 7.38
N GLY A 84 15.72 -10.31 7.83
CA GLY A 84 16.22 -8.95 7.82
C GLY A 84 16.04 -8.28 9.17
N HIS A 85 16.59 -8.85 10.25
CA HIS A 85 16.69 -8.21 11.55
C HIS A 85 18.03 -7.47 11.60
N ASP A 86 18.17 -6.36 10.88
CA ASP A 86 19.42 -5.63 10.69
C ASP A 86 19.34 -4.16 11.10
N GLU A 87 18.18 -3.70 11.58
CA GLU A 87 17.93 -2.34 12.01
C GLU A 87 17.92 -2.25 13.53
N TYR A 88 18.50 -1.17 14.08
CA TYR A 88 18.41 -0.79 15.48
C TYR A 88 17.53 0.44 15.61
N ALA A 89 16.73 0.55 16.67
CA ALA A 89 15.89 1.72 16.88
C ALA A 89 16.71 2.99 17.03
N LEU A 90 17.86 2.90 17.69
CA LEU A 90 18.92 3.90 17.81
C LEU A 90 20.25 3.23 17.46
N ALA A 91 21.08 3.88 16.68
CA ALA A 91 22.37 3.36 16.25
C ALA A 91 23.26 3.00 17.46
N LEU A 92 23.86 1.79 17.45
CA LEU A 92 24.73 1.31 18.50
C LEU A 92 26.18 1.77 18.30
N ASP A 93 26.73 1.39 17.17
CA ASP A 93 28.17 1.50 16.86
C ASP A 93 28.43 2.20 15.52
N LYS A 94 27.42 2.30 14.68
CA LYS A 94 27.56 2.80 13.31
C LYS A 94 26.26 3.43 12.80
N VAL A 95 26.36 4.61 12.23
CA VAL A 95 25.31 5.24 11.43
C VAL A 95 25.52 4.91 9.97
N ARG A 96 24.41 4.69 9.22
CA ARG A 96 24.45 4.14 7.88
C ARG A 96 23.82 5.03 6.83
N TYR A 97 23.14 6.11 7.24
CA TYR A 97 22.59 7.12 6.32
C TYR A 97 22.43 8.46 7.05
N VAL A 98 22.31 9.57 6.33
CA VAL A 98 21.95 10.88 6.90
C VAL A 98 20.51 10.82 7.37
N GLY A 99 20.28 11.06 8.67
CA GLY A 99 18.96 10.88 9.29
C GLY A 99 18.84 9.60 10.14
N ASP A 100 19.87 8.74 10.20
CA ASP A 100 19.88 7.57 11.08
C ASP A 100 19.77 7.98 12.55
N ASN A 101 18.94 7.30 13.34
CA ASN A 101 18.63 7.69 14.70
C ASN A 101 19.80 7.41 15.65
N VAL A 102 20.22 8.38 16.44
CA VAL A 102 21.37 8.27 17.35
C VAL A 102 20.99 8.33 18.82
N ALA A 103 20.16 9.28 19.20
CA ALA A 103 19.68 9.45 20.57
C ALA A 103 18.27 10.02 20.59
N CYS A 104 17.58 9.91 21.72
CA CYS A 104 16.30 10.55 21.95
C CYS A 104 16.30 11.30 23.28
N VAL A 105 15.92 12.58 23.28
CA VAL A 105 15.70 13.37 24.49
C VAL A 105 14.22 13.37 24.82
N VAL A 106 13.89 13.13 26.08
CA VAL A 106 12.55 13.15 26.65
C VAL A 106 12.43 14.33 27.62
N ALA A 107 11.51 15.25 27.37
CA ALA A 107 11.37 16.46 28.15
C ALA A 107 9.89 16.83 28.41
N VAL A 108 9.66 17.77 29.29
CA VAL A 108 8.33 18.28 29.64
C VAL A 108 7.67 19.11 28.53
N SER A 109 8.45 19.53 27.54
CA SER A 109 7.95 20.21 26.33
C SER A 109 8.82 19.91 25.12
N GLU A 110 8.23 20.08 23.93
CA GLU A 110 8.89 19.88 22.64
C GLU A 110 10.13 20.78 22.50
N SER A 111 10.00 22.07 22.81
CA SER A 111 11.10 23.04 22.70
C SER A 111 12.28 22.72 23.62
N ILE A 112 12.02 22.20 24.82
CA ILE A 112 13.09 21.78 25.76
C ILE A 112 13.79 20.54 25.17
N ALA A 113 13.04 19.58 24.65
CA ALA A 113 13.61 18.39 24.05
C ALA A 113 14.50 18.74 22.85
N GLU A 114 14.04 19.60 21.95
CA GLU A 114 14.80 20.08 20.78
C GLU A 114 16.08 20.80 21.17
N ASN A 115 16.01 21.77 22.10
CA ASN A 115 17.17 22.51 22.58
C ASN A 115 18.21 21.60 23.26
N ALA A 116 17.75 20.60 23.99
CA ALA A 116 18.64 19.67 24.68
C ALA A 116 19.36 18.70 23.73
N LEU A 117 18.80 18.42 22.53
CA LEU A 117 19.49 17.64 21.50
C LEU A 117 20.84 18.27 21.09
N GLU A 118 20.91 19.60 21.02
CA GLU A 118 22.14 20.33 20.69
C GLU A 118 23.25 20.15 21.73
N SER A 119 22.87 19.73 22.95
CA SER A 119 23.82 19.51 24.06
C SER A 119 24.40 18.09 24.05
N ILE A 120 23.96 17.20 23.20
CA ILE A 120 24.52 15.84 23.04
C ILE A 120 25.76 15.92 22.15
N ALA A 121 26.90 15.49 22.66
CA ALA A 121 28.11 15.40 21.88
C ALA A 121 28.31 13.97 21.33
N VAL A 122 28.44 13.84 20.02
CA VAL A 122 28.73 12.56 19.38
C VAL A 122 30.04 12.66 18.62
N GLU A 123 30.96 11.73 18.91
CA GLU A 123 32.23 11.62 18.20
C GLU A 123 32.09 10.57 17.10
N TYR A 124 32.32 10.97 15.84
CA TYR A 124 32.21 10.12 14.67
C TYR A 124 33.57 9.88 14.01
N GLU A 125 33.77 8.65 13.53
CA GLU A 125 34.80 8.33 12.55
C GLU A 125 34.18 8.06 11.19
N LEU A 126 34.40 8.95 10.22
CA LEU A 126 33.78 8.88 8.91
C LEU A 126 34.27 7.69 8.09
N LEU A 127 33.37 7.06 7.40
CA LEU A 127 33.62 5.95 6.47
C LEU A 127 33.23 6.34 5.04
N PRO A 128 33.85 5.73 4.01
CA PRO A 128 33.37 5.85 2.64
C PRO A 128 31.90 5.40 2.54
N ALA A 129 31.11 6.14 1.74
CA ALA A 129 29.68 5.88 1.54
C ALA A 129 29.38 5.53 0.07
N TYR A 130 28.34 4.75 -0.13
CA TYR A 130 27.87 4.28 -1.45
C TYR A 130 26.44 4.73 -1.68
N PHE A 131 26.19 5.46 -2.77
CA PHE A 131 24.87 6.03 -3.09
C PHE A 131 24.27 5.48 -4.38
N ASP A 132 25.10 4.90 -5.26
CA ASP A 132 24.64 4.19 -6.46
C ASP A 132 24.66 2.68 -6.23
N PRO A 133 23.56 1.95 -6.50
CA PRO A 133 23.49 0.52 -6.20
C PRO A 133 24.43 -0.31 -7.10
N GLU A 134 24.69 0.08 -8.36
CA GLU A 134 25.63 -0.66 -9.22
C GLU A 134 27.09 -0.44 -8.80
N GLU A 135 27.41 0.73 -8.21
CA GLU A 135 28.70 0.98 -7.57
C GLU A 135 28.82 0.18 -6.26
N SER A 136 27.79 0.24 -5.41
CA SER A 136 27.75 -0.43 -4.11
C SER A 136 27.93 -1.95 -4.22
N MET A 137 27.41 -2.59 -5.27
CA MET A 137 27.60 -4.02 -5.53
C MET A 137 29.09 -4.40 -5.71
N ARG A 138 29.96 -3.47 -6.04
CA ARG A 138 31.39 -3.72 -6.28
C ARG A 138 32.24 -3.52 -5.03
N ALA A 139 31.63 -3.06 -3.94
CA ALA A 139 32.33 -2.76 -2.68
C ALA A 139 32.95 -4.03 -2.07
N GLN A 140 34.22 -3.93 -1.67
CA GLN A 140 34.95 -4.99 -0.99
C GLN A 140 35.27 -4.63 0.47
N THR A 141 35.25 -3.33 0.79
CA THR A 141 35.55 -2.78 2.11
C THR A 141 34.52 -1.74 2.51
N ASN A 142 34.49 -1.34 3.76
CA ASN A 142 33.55 -0.36 4.31
C ASN A 142 32.09 -0.70 3.97
N LEU A 143 31.78 -2.00 4.11
CA LEU A 143 30.43 -2.49 3.84
C LEU A 143 29.42 -1.86 4.82
N ILE A 144 28.22 -1.60 4.32
CA ILE A 144 27.12 -1.05 5.12
C ILE A 144 26.80 -1.99 6.28
N HIS A 145 26.71 -3.30 5.97
CA HIS A 145 26.70 -4.39 6.97
C HIS A 145 27.86 -5.34 6.65
N GLY A 146 28.72 -5.58 7.62
CA GLY A 146 29.90 -6.43 7.44
C GLY A 146 29.61 -7.86 7.01
N SER A 147 28.40 -8.35 7.30
CA SER A 147 27.93 -9.68 6.91
C SER A 147 27.42 -9.79 5.46
N LYS A 148 27.38 -8.67 4.69
CA LYS A 148 26.80 -8.62 3.34
C LYS A 148 27.86 -8.22 2.29
N PRO A 149 28.63 -9.17 1.75
CA PRO A 149 29.63 -8.89 0.74
C PRO A 149 29.06 -8.20 -0.48
N GLY A 150 29.74 -7.19 -1.00
CA GLY A 150 29.24 -6.36 -2.11
C GLY A 150 27.97 -5.59 -1.80
N ASN A 151 27.70 -5.33 -0.50
CA ASN A 151 26.45 -4.72 -0.05
C ASN A 151 25.18 -5.37 -0.65
N LEU A 152 25.28 -6.65 -1.02
CA LEU A 152 24.19 -7.40 -1.64
C LEU A 152 23.27 -7.95 -0.55
N GLU A 153 22.06 -7.37 -0.45
CA GLU A 153 21.02 -7.81 0.47
C GLU A 153 20.41 -9.13 0.01
N LYS A 154 20.09 -9.22 -1.28
CA LYS A 154 19.50 -10.39 -1.90
C LYS A 154 19.76 -10.40 -3.40
N ASP A 155 20.14 -11.55 -3.91
CA ASP A 155 20.09 -11.91 -5.30
C ASP A 155 19.00 -12.94 -5.56
N TYR A 156 18.47 -12.92 -6.78
CA TYR A 156 17.35 -13.76 -7.16
C TYR A 156 17.38 -14.07 -8.65
N HIS A 157 17.57 -15.35 -8.99
CA HIS A 157 17.73 -15.79 -10.39
C HIS A 157 16.69 -16.86 -10.71
N HIS A 158 15.85 -16.60 -11.70
CA HIS A 158 14.83 -17.53 -12.16
C HIS A 158 14.77 -17.63 -13.68
N ILE A 159 14.63 -18.85 -14.14
CA ILE A 159 14.35 -19.18 -15.53
C ILE A 159 13.13 -20.08 -15.57
N PHE A 160 12.15 -19.67 -16.34
CA PHE A 160 10.92 -20.42 -16.62
C PHE A 160 10.79 -20.61 -18.13
N GLY A 161 10.48 -21.83 -18.58
CA GLY A 161 10.51 -22.17 -19.99
C GLY A 161 11.95 -22.23 -20.54
N ASN A 162 12.12 -21.83 -21.80
CA ASN A 162 13.40 -21.74 -22.48
C ASN A 162 13.56 -20.36 -23.15
N PRO A 163 14.06 -19.34 -22.45
CA PRO A 163 14.17 -17.97 -22.98
C PRO A 163 15.04 -17.86 -24.23
N ASP A 164 16.15 -18.61 -24.35
CA ASP A 164 17.01 -18.58 -25.51
C ASP A 164 16.29 -19.07 -26.78
N GLN A 165 15.54 -20.15 -26.68
CA GLN A 165 14.67 -20.63 -27.74
C GLN A 165 13.57 -19.62 -28.06
N GLY A 166 12.96 -19.01 -27.02
CA GLY A 166 11.95 -17.97 -27.20
C GLY A 166 12.47 -16.77 -27.97
N PHE A 167 13.68 -16.28 -27.68
CA PHE A 167 14.31 -15.20 -28.42
C PHE A 167 14.73 -15.62 -29.83
N ALA A 168 15.19 -16.84 -30.03
CA ALA A 168 15.52 -17.36 -31.37
C ALA A 168 14.27 -17.46 -32.28
N GLN A 169 13.10 -17.63 -31.70
CA GLN A 169 11.83 -17.69 -32.43
C GLN A 169 11.18 -16.32 -32.64
N ALA A 170 11.67 -15.26 -31.99
CA ALA A 170 11.10 -13.92 -32.08
C ALA A 170 11.36 -13.32 -33.46
N ASP A 171 10.36 -12.68 -34.06
CA ASP A 171 10.51 -11.93 -35.31
C ASP A 171 11.00 -10.51 -35.05
N GLN A 172 10.62 -9.94 -33.87
CA GLN A 172 11.12 -8.65 -33.40
C GLN A 172 11.54 -8.73 -31.94
N ILE A 173 12.62 -8.03 -31.62
CA ILE A 173 13.14 -7.91 -30.26
C ILE A 173 13.30 -6.43 -29.92
N ALA A 174 12.90 -6.04 -28.72
CA ALA A 174 13.26 -4.78 -28.08
C ALA A 174 14.15 -5.07 -26.87
N GLU A 175 15.19 -4.24 -26.72
CA GLU A 175 16.09 -4.29 -25.56
C GLU A 175 16.44 -2.87 -25.15
N ALA A 176 16.20 -2.52 -23.87
CA ALA A 176 16.43 -1.19 -23.34
C ALA A 176 16.69 -1.22 -21.84
N ARG A 177 17.40 -0.19 -21.36
CA ARG A 177 17.55 0.09 -19.94
C ARG A 177 16.51 1.13 -19.51
N PHE A 178 15.75 0.82 -18.46
CA PHE A 178 14.81 1.72 -17.83
C PHE A 178 15.28 2.07 -16.42
N ILE A 179 14.95 3.29 -15.98
CA ILE A 179 15.20 3.76 -14.62
C ILE A 179 13.90 4.32 -14.07
N ALA A 180 13.45 3.76 -12.97
CA ALA A 180 12.38 4.34 -12.18
C ALA A 180 13.00 4.92 -10.91
N ASN A 181 12.87 6.23 -10.71
CA ASN A 181 13.49 6.90 -9.58
C ASN A 181 12.75 6.65 -8.28
N GLU A 182 13.41 6.96 -7.17
CA GLU A 182 12.93 6.74 -5.81
C GLU A 182 11.81 7.72 -5.48
N VAL A 183 10.73 7.22 -4.86
CA VAL A 183 9.61 8.01 -4.40
C VAL A 183 9.15 7.60 -3.01
N THR A 184 8.55 8.53 -2.25
CA THR A 184 8.00 8.27 -0.92
C THR A 184 6.47 8.27 -0.92
N HIS A 185 5.87 7.77 0.15
CA HIS A 185 4.42 7.66 0.32
C HIS A 185 3.72 9.01 0.44
N ALA A 186 4.41 10.00 1.00
CA ALA A 186 3.90 11.35 1.26
C ALA A 186 2.52 11.38 1.95
N ALA A 187 2.26 10.44 2.87
CA ALA A 187 1.01 10.40 3.63
C ALA A 187 0.82 11.71 4.40
N MET A 188 -0.44 12.22 4.43
CA MET A 188 -0.74 13.52 5.07
C MET A 188 -0.46 13.49 6.57
N GLU A 189 -0.80 12.40 7.25
CA GLU A 189 -0.45 12.19 8.65
C GLU A 189 1.01 11.74 8.77
N PRO A 190 1.86 12.48 9.52
CA PRO A 190 3.18 12.00 9.89
C PRO A 190 3.13 10.71 10.72
N HIS A 191 4.25 10.03 10.90
CA HIS A 191 4.35 8.96 11.87
C HIS A 191 4.31 9.54 13.28
N SER A 192 3.44 9.01 14.12
CA SER A 192 3.29 9.40 15.52
C SER A 192 3.07 8.18 16.39
N THR A 193 3.64 8.20 17.59
CA THR A 193 3.54 7.13 18.58
C THR A 193 3.47 7.71 19.98
N LEU A 194 2.52 7.23 20.77
CA LEU A 194 2.41 7.48 22.21
C LEU A 194 2.57 6.15 22.94
N ALA A 195 3.51 6.07 23.87
CA ALA A 195 3.76 4.89 24.68
C ALA A 195 3.58 5.21 26.17
N SER A 196 2.97 4.29 26.90
CA SER A 196 2.76 4.43 28.35
C SER A 196 2.88 3.09 29.06
N PHE A 197 3.61 3.05 30.16
CA PHE A 197 3.64 1.89 31.06
C PHE A 197 2.70 2.10 32.25
N GLU A 198 1.89 1.09 32.55
CA GLU A 198 1.27 0.96 33.85
C GLU A 198 2.34 0.63 34.87
N LEU A 199 2.40 1.34 35.99
CA LEU A 199 3.32 1.00 37.06
C LEU A 199 2.70 -0.13 37.88
N ASP A 200 3.51 -1.16 38.16
CA ASP A 200 3.13 -2.22 39.07
C ASP A 200 2.92 -1.65 40.49
N PRO A 201 1.70 -1.77 41.04
CA PRO A 201 1.38 -1.11 42.32
C PRO A 201 2.17 -1.62 43.51
N HIS A 202 2.79 -2.78 43.39
CA HIS A 202 3.56 -3.40 44.50
C HIS A 202 5.05 -3.07 44.42
N THR A 203 5.59 -2.96 43.22
CA THR A 203 7.04 -2.79 43.01
C THR A 203 7.39 -1.38 42.49
N GLY A 204 6.43 -0.58 42.04
CA GLY A 204 6.63 0.71 41.36
C GLY A 204 7.38 0.60 40.02
N LYS A 205 7.61 -0.62 39.52
CA LYS A 205 8.30 -0.84 38.26
C LYS A 205 7.34 -0.78 37.06
N PRO A 206 7.82 -0.43 35.88
CA PRO A 206 7.04 -0.53 34.64
C PRO A 206 6.54 -1.97 34.42
N GLY A 207 5.22 -2.11 34.34
CA GLY A 207 4.52 -3.38 34.13
C GLY A 207 4.02 -3.47 32.68
N ARG A 208 2.71 -3.30 32.49
CA ARG A 208 2.07 -3.42 31.18
C ARG A 208 2.32 -2.18 30.31
N LEU A 209 2.66 -2.42 29.03
CA LEU A 209 2.84 -1.37 28.02
C LEU A 209 1.59 -1.20 27.16
N THR A 210 1.15 0.04 27.00
CA THR A 210 0.17 0.42 25.97
C THR A 210 0.83 1.39 24.97
N VAL A 211 0.70 1.08 23.69
CA VAL A 211 1.21 1.89 22.57
C VAL A 211 0.05 2.29 21.67
N TRP A 212 -0.12 3.59 21.45
CA TRP A 212 -0.96 4.13 20.39
C TRP A 212 -0.04 4.52 19.24
N SER A 213 -0.30 3.99 18.05
CA SER A 213 0.55 4.26 16.89
C SER A 213 -0.28 4.38 15.59
N SER A 214 0.18 5.26 14.71
CA SER A 214 -0.33 5.41 13.35
C SER A 214 0.16 4.25 12.46
N THR A 215 -0.16 3.01 12.82
CA THR A 215 0.34 1.78 12.17
C THR A 215 -0.70 1.07 11.32
N GLN A 216 -0.25 0.41 10.25
CA GLN A 216 -1.06 -0.52 9.45
C GLN A 216 -1.08 -1.94 10.03
N VAL A 217 -0.15 -2.26 10.97
CA VAL A 217 0.17 -3.62 11.39
C VAL A 217 0.28 -3.78 12.91
N PRO A 218 -0.79 -3.52 13.68
CA PRO A 218 -0.74 -3.53 15.15
C PRO A 218 -0.20 -4.84 15.73
N TYR A 219 -0.58 -5.98 15.15
CA TYR A 219 -0.08 -7.29 15.59
C TYR A 219 1.43 -7.44 15.37
N TYR A 220 1.96 -7.00 14.21
CA TYR A 220 3.40 -7.07 14.00
C TYR A 220 4.15 -6.11 14.92
N LEU A 221 3.60 -4.92 15.17
CA LEU A 221 4.15 -3.99 16.14
C LEU A 221 4.20 -4.60 17.54
N GLN A 222 3.10 -5.20 18.04
CA GLN A 222 3.05 -5.90 19.30
C GLN A 222 4.12 -7.01 19.37
N HIS A 223 4.22 -7.82 18.33
CA HIS A 223 5.18 -8.91 18.26
C HIS A 223 6.63 -8.40 18.27
N LYS A 224 6.95 -7.33 17.53
CA LYS A 224 8.32 -6.80 17.49
C LYS A 224 8.69 -6.07 18.77
N LEU A 225 7.77 -5.33 19.37
CA LEU A 225 7.96 -4.74 20.72
C LEU A 225 8.25 -5.84 21.76
N SER A 226 7.55 -6.97 21.69
CA SER A 226 7.81 -8.13 22.57
C SER A 226 9.26 -8.63 22.45
N LEU A 227 9.78 -8.73 21.22
CA LEU A 227 11.15 -9.19 20.98
C LEU A 227 12.19 -8.15 21.42
N VAL A 228 12.01 -6.88 21.03
CA VAL A 228 13.00 -5.82 21.30
C VAL A 228 13.06 -5.47 22.78
N LEU A 229 11.91 -5.40 23.45
CA LEU A 229 11.81 -5.04 24.87
C LEU A 229 11.96 -6.24 25.81
N GLU A 230 12.05 -7.46 25.26
CA GLU A 230 12.07 -8.72 26.02
C GLU A 230 10.89 -8.86 26.97
N MET A 231 9.69 -8.50 26.48
CA MET A 231 8.43 -8.54 27.21
C MET A 231 7.47 -9.56 26.60
N PRO A 232 6.65 -10.27 27.42
CA PRO A 232 5.57 -11.11 26.88
C PRO A 232 4.57 -10.27 26.07
N MET A 233 4.10 -10.79 24.92
CA MET A 233 3.08 -10.12 24.11
C MET A 233 1.81 -9.77 24.92
N SER A 234 1.42 -10.61 25.88
CA SER A 234 0.27 -10.37 26.75
C SER A 234 0.42 -9.14 27.66
N GLN A 235 1.63 -8.62 27.80
CA GLN A 235 1.90 -7.39 28.56
C GLN A 235 2.01 -6.17 27.65
N ILE A 236 1.75 -6.32 26.36
CA ILE A 236 1.83 -5.24 25.38
C ILE A 236 0.48 -5.10 24.68
N ARG A 237 -0.11 -3.93 24.77
CA ARG A 237 -1.30 -3.55 24.01
C ARG A 237 -0.92 -2.52 22.94
N VAL A 238 -1.34 -2.76 21.72
CA VAL A 238 -1.21 -1.80 20.62
C VAL A 238 -2.59 -1.36 20.18
N ILE A 239 -2.81 -0.08 20.16
CA ILE A 239 -4.07 0.57 19.73
C ILE A 239 -3.74 1.45 18.50
N LYS A 240 -4.49 1.26 17.45
CA LYS A 240 -4.45 2.09 16.26
C LYS A 240 -5.61 3.12 16.31
N PRO A 241 -5.33 4.41 16.55
CA PRO A 241 -6.31 5.48 16.36
C PRO A 241 -6.71 5.65 14.89
N LEU A 242 -7.37 6.74 14.50
CA LEU A 242 -7.51 7.06 13.07
C LEU A 242 -6.13 7.19 12.44
N VAL A 243 -6.03 6.81 11.16
CA VAL A 243 -4.80 6.89 10.38
C VAL A 243 -5.03 7.71 9.12
N GLY A 244 -4.26 8.78 8.97
CA GLY A 244 -4.32 9.74 7.88
C GLY A 244 -3.50 9.34 6.66
N GLY A 245 -3.67 8.08 6.19
CA GLY A 245 -2.96 7.48 5.08
C GLY A 245 -1.72 6.70 5.51
N GLY A 246 -1.36 5.71 4.70
CA GLY A 246 -0.19 4.87 4.94
C GLY A 246 0.48 4.42 3.64
N PHE A 247 -0.29 3.92 2.67
CA PHE A 247 0.14 3.49 1.33
C PHE A 247 1.30 2.48 1.32
N GLY A 248 1.58 1.85 2.47
CA GLY A 248 2.72 0.98 2.72
C GLY A 248 3.76 1.55 3.68
N GLY A 249 3.85 2.87 3.87
CA GLY A 249 4.82 3.53 4.74
C GLY A 249 4.65 3.27 6.23
N LYS A 250 3.48 2.78 6.63
CA LYS A 250 3.15 2.40 8.01
C LYS A 250 2.90 0.90 8.16
N SER A 251 3.36 0.09 7.19
CA SER A 251 3.12 -1.37 7.13
C SER A 251 4.21 -2.21 7.80
N GLU A 252 5.19 -1.58 8.37
CA GLU A 252 6.25 -2.21 9.18
C GLU A 252 6.47 -1.43 10.47
N VAL A 253 7.28 -1.96 11.36
CA VAL A 253 7.64 -1.27 12.60
C VAL A 253 8.66 -0.17 12.29
N ILE A 254 8.31 1.05 12.67
CA ILE A 254 9.15 2.22 12.47
C ILE A 254 9.93 2.50 13.77
N PRO A 255 11.18 3.01 13.70
CA PRO A 255 12.01 3.20 14.90
C PRO A 255 11.33 3.96 16.04
N ILE A 256 10.51 4.99 15.76
CA ILE A 256 9.85 5.79 16.81
C ILE A 256 8.93 4.97 17.71
N GLU A 257 8.36 3.88 17.22
CA GLU A 257 7.47 3.03 18.01
C GLU A 257 8.24 2.30 19.12
N ILE A 258 9.47 1.88 18.81
CA ILE A 258 10.37 1.25 19.76
C ILE A 258 10.99 2.31 20.68
N ILE A 259 11.45 3.44 20.11
CA ILE A 259 12.07 4.53 20.87
C ILE A 259 11.10 5.08 21.90
N ALA A 260 9.82 5.33 21.52
CA ALA A 260 8.80 5.84 22.43
C ALA A 260 8.54 4.84 23.59
N ALA A 261 8.50 3.54 23.32
CA ALA A 261 8.32 2.53 24.36
C ALA A 261 9.51 2.49 25.34
N ILE A 262 10.76 2.56 24.86
CA ILE A 262 11.94 2.58 25.72
C ILE A 262 12.02 3.89 26.49
N ALA A 263 11.72 5.01 25.85
CA ALA A 263 11.67 6.34 26.45
C ALA A 263 10.64 6.39 27.59
N ALA A 264 9.43 5.85 27.37
CA ALA A 264 8.40 5.80 28.40
C ALA A 264 8.81 4.91 29.58
N ARG A 265 9.50 3.79 29.32
CA ARG A 265 10.06 2.91 30.37
C ARG A 265 11.13 3.60 31.22
N LYS A 266 12.04 4.36 30.58
CA LYS A 266 13.12 5.07 31.24
C LYS A 266 12.63 6.30 32.01
N ALA A 267 11.71 7.06 31.41
CA ALA A 267 11.12 8.24 32.03
C ALA A 267 10.05 7.92 33.10
N GLN A 268 9.55 6.71 33.15
CA GLN A 268 8.41 6.27 34.00
C GLN A 268 7.17 7.17 33.84
N ALA A 269 6.94 7.68 32.63
CA ALA A 269 5.84 8.55 32.25
C ALA A 269 5.42 8.24 30.81
N PRO A 270 4.20 8.62 30.41
CA PRO A 270 3.81 8.53 29.00
C PRO A 270 4.71 9.39 28.13
N VAL A 271 5.19 8.88 27.01
CA VAL A 271 6.03 9.60 26.04
C VAL A 271 5.40 9.56 24.66
N LYS A 272 5.24 10.72 24.05
CA LYS A 272 4.83 10.88 22.67
C LYS A 272 6.02 11.34 21.81
N ILE A 273 6.17 10.69 20.64
CA ILE A 273 7.11 11.08 19.59
C ILE A 273 6.32 11.22 18.28
N THR A 274 6.39 12.37 17.66
CA THR A 274 5.81 12.64 16.35
C THR A 274 6.91 13.15 15.43
N TYR A 275 7.08 12.53 14.28
CA TYR A 275 8.01 12.99 13.26
C TYR A 275 7.54 14.31 12.65
N THR A 276 8.45 15.23 12.43
CA THR A 276 8.24 16.36 11.51
C THR A 276 8.08 15.85 10.08
N ARG A 277 7.65 16.69 9.17
CA ARG A 277 7.55 16.29 7.76
C ARG A 277 8.91 15.88 7.18
N GLU A 278 9.96 16.58 7.54
CA GLU A 278 11.33 16.28 7.12
C GLU A 278 11.80 14.93 7.66
N GLU A 279 11.57 14.65 8.94
CA GLU A 279 11.87 13.34 9.55
C GLU A 279 11.11 12.20 8.88
N VAL A 280 9.85 12.41 8.45
CA VAL A 280 9.10 11.42 7.66
C VAL A 280 9.80 11.10 6.34
N PHE A 281 10.40 12.09 5.68
CA PHE A 281 11.17 11.87 4.45
C PHE A 281 12.49 11.13 4.73
N TRP A 282 13.17 11.39 5.83
CA TRP A 282 14.37 10.66 6.22
C TRP A 282 14.10 9.23 6.70
N ALA A 283 12.95 9.01 7.31
CA ALA A 283 12.54 7.68 7.81
C ALA A 283 11.66 6.91 6.84
N HIS A 284 11.55 7.35 5.59
CA HIS A 284 10.66 6.76 4.61
C HIS A 284 10.98 5.27 4.34
N ARG A 285 9.96 4.54 3.86
CA ARG A 285 10.04 3.15 3.41
C ARG A 285 9.52 3.04 1.97
N GLY A 286 9.81 4.05 1.15
CA GLY A 286 9.21 4.24 -0.16
C GLY A 286 9.64 3.24 -1.22
N ARG A 287 9.22 3.52 -2.44
CA ARG A 287 9.56 2.70 -3.61
C ARG A 287 11.02 2.93 -3.99
N PRO A 288 11.83 1.88 -4.12
CA PRO A 288 13.24 2.01 -4.44
C PRO A 288 13.49 2.56 -5.84
N ARG A 289 14.55 3.34 -6.01
CA ARG A 289 15.13 3.53 -7.33
C ARG A 289 15.47 2.17 -7.93
N THR A 290 15.00 1.93 -9.16
CA THR A 290 15.13 0.63 -9.80
C THR A 290 15.71 0.79 -11.21
N ILE A 291 16.78 0.08 -11.49
CA ILE A 291 17.42 -0.02 -12.81
C ILE A 291 16.99 -1.34 -13.42
N ILE A 292 16.44 -1.30 -14.64
CA ILE A 292 15.83 -2.45 -15.30
C ILE A 292 16.42 -2.57 -16.70
N ASP A 293 17.24 -3.58 -16.93
CA ASP A 293 17.66 -3.98 -18.27
C ASP A 293 16.64 -5.00 -18.76
N LEU A 294 15.81 -4.62 -19.73
CA LEU A 294 14.68 -5.41 -20.20
C LEU A 294 14.85 -5.77 -21.67
N LYS A 295 14.65 -7.07 -21.98
CA LYS A 295 14.61 -7.61 -23.33
C LYS A 295 13.32 -8.39 -23.52
N THR A 296 12.55 -8.07 -24.57
CA THR A 296 11.30 -8.74 -24.92
C THR A 296 11.29 -9.12 -26.38
N GLY A 297 10.90 -10.36 -26.68
CA GLY A 297 10.74 -10.88 -28.04
C GLY A 297 9.27 -11.11 -28.36
N VAL A 298 8.86 -10.78 -29.60
CA VAL A 298 7.50 -11.03 -30.10
C VAL A 298 7.53 -11.59 -31.52
N LYS A 299 6.46 -12.30 -31.91
CA LYS A 299 6.15 -12.67 -33.29
C LYS A 299 5.51 -11.51 -34.05
N THR A 300 5.49 -11.58 -35.35
CA THR A 300 4.74 -10.64 -36.23
C THR A 300 3.24 -10.65 -35.97
N ASP A 301 2.69 -11.77 -35.47
CA ASP A 301 1.31 -11.86 -35.03
C ASP A 301 1.04 -11.27 -33.62
N GLY A 302 2.05 -10.70 -33.00
CA GLY A 302 1.99 -10.01 -31.70
C GLY A 302 2.18 -10.91 -30.48
N ARG A 303 2.34 -12.23 -30.63
CA ARG A 303 2.56 -13.12 -29.49
C ARG A 303 3.94 -12.92 -28.88
N ILE A 304 3.99 -12.77 -27.56
CA ILE A 304 5.24 -12.69 -26.78
C ILE A 304 5.91 -14.07 -26.81
N THR A 305 7.20 -14.10 -27.13
CA THR A 305 7.97 -15.33 -27.17
C THR A 305 8.88 -15.52 -25.96
N ALA A 306 9.45 -14.43 -25.45
CA ALA A 306 10.30 -14.46 -24.25
C ALA A 306 10.43 -13.06 -23.64
N VAL A 307 10.66 -13.04 -22.33
CA VAL A 307 11.04 -11.84 -21.56
C VAL A 307 12.28 -12.16 -20.74
N LYS A 308 13.28 -11.26 -20.78
CA LYS A 308 14.46 -11.30 -19.92
C LYS A 308 14.61 -9.96 -19.22
N ALA A 309 14.64 -9.97 -17.89
CA ALA A 309 14.80 -8.78 -17.08
C ALA A 309 15.98 -8.95 -16.11
N ARG A 310 16.92 -8.00 -16.11
CA ARG A 310 17.89 -7.79 -15.03
C ARG A 310 17.44 -6.55 -14.25
N VAL A 311 17.20 -6.70 -12.96
CA VAL A 311 16.65 -5.65 -12.11
C VAL A 311 17.59 -5.41 -10.94
N VAL A 312 18.06 -4.17 -10.78
CA VAL A 312 18.86 -3.73 -9.64
C VAL A 312 18.04 -2.69 -8.87
N GLN A 313 17.77 -2.98 -7.60
CA GLN A 313 17.04 -2.08 -6.70
C GLN A 313 17.97 -1.48 -5.66
N ASP A 314 17.88 -0.16 -5.50
CA ASP A 314 18.50 0.56 -4.41
C ASP A 314 17.77 0.24 -3.09
N GLY A 315 18.46 -0.41 -2.19
CA GLY A 315 17.92 -0.92 -0.95
C GLY A 315 17.82 0.12 0.16
N GLY A 316 18.65 1.15 0.09
CA GLY A 316 18.98 1.90 1.28
C GLY A 316 19.78 1.08 2.29
N ALA A 317 19.86 1.54 3.53
CA ALA A 317 20.80 1.00 4.53
C ALA A 317 20.32 -0.28 5.23
N TYR A 318 19.04 -0.63 5.11
CA TYR A 318 18.42 -1.73 5.86
C TYR A 318 17.48 -2.57 5.01
N CYS A 319 17.19 -3.78 5.46
CA CYS A 319 16.35 -4.75 4.75
C CYS A 319 14.92 -4.26 4.50
N SER A 320 14.22 -3.81 5.53
CA SER A 320 12.79 -3.44 5.44
C SER A 320 11.98 -4.55 4.70
N TYR A 321 11.05 -4.18 3.83
CA TYR A 321 10.37 -5.08 2.89
C TYR A 321 11.15 -5.33 1.59
N GLY A 322 12.39 -4.88 1.50
CA GLY A 322 13.13 -4.85 0.24
C GLY A 322 13.33 -6.20 -0.44
N VAL A 323 13.56 -7.27 0.33
CA VAL A 323 13.65 -8.63 -0.23
C VAL A 323 12.34 -9.05 -0.89
N VAL A 324 11.19 -8.66 -0.32
CA VAL A 324 9.88 -8.91 -0.93
C VAL A 324 9.68 -8.07 -2.19
N THR A 325 10.16 -6.82 -2.19
CA THR A 325 10.07 -5.90 -3.34
C THR A 325 10.73 -6.49 -4.59
N ILE A 326 11.98 -6.97 -4.47
CA ILE A 326 12.70 -7.54 -5.61
C ILE A 326 12.07 -8.88 -6.07
N LEU A 327 11.52 -9.67 -5.14
CA LEU A 327 10.84 -10.91 -5.48
C LEU A 327 9.52 -10.67 -6.22
N TYR A 328 8.71 -9.71 -5.79
CA TYR A 328 7.46 -9.34 -6.49
C TYR A 328 7.73 -8.82 -7.90
N SER A 329 8.80 -8.05 -8.10
CA SER A 329 9.19 -7.54 -9.41
C SER A 329 9.35 -8.66 -10.45
N GLY A 330 9.90 -9.81 -10.05
CA GLY A 330 10.05 -10.97 -10.93
C GLY A 330 8.81 -11.87 -10.97
N ALA A 331 8.23 -12.18 -9.81
CA ALA A 331 7.13 -13.13 -9.71
C ALA A 331 5.88 -12.66 -10.48
N LEU A 332 5.59 -11.35 -10.44
CA LEU A 332 4.39 -10.79 -11.06
C LEU A 332 4.57 -10.37 -12.53
N LEU A 333 5.70 -10.65 -13.18
CA LEU A 333 5.83 -10.50 -14.63
C LEU A 333 4.86 -11.41 -15.39
N GLY A 334 4.72 -12.66 -14.96
CA GLY A 334 4.01 -13.71 -15.70
C GLY A 334 2.51 -13.81 -15.45
N ALA A 335 1.91 -13.02 -14.54
CA ALA A 335 0.49 -13.18 -14.20
C ALA A 335 -0.44 -12.20 -14.94
N LEU A 336 0.10 -11.33 -15.79
CA LEU A 336 -0.69 -10.39 -16.58
C LEU A 336 -1.03 -10.98 -17.96
N TYR A 337 -0.05 -11.54 -18.62
CA TYR A 337 -0.15 -12.10 -19.97
C TYR A 337 0.38 -13.54 -20.04
N ASP A 338 0.03 -14.23 -21.11
CA ASP A 338 0.61 -15.53 -21.46
C ASP A 338 2.03 -15.34 -22.00
N ILE A 339 3.01 -15.52 -21.13
CA ILE A 339 4.44 -15.40 -21.45
C ILE A 339 5.08 -16.78 -21.29
N PRO A 340 5.45 -17.46 -22.38
CA PRO A 340 5.93 -18.84 -22.30
C PRO A 340 7.35 -18.99 -21.73
N ASN A 341 8.16 -17.93 -21.80
CA ASN A 341 9.57 -18.01 -21.41
C ASN A 341 9.98 -16.71 -20.67
N ILE A 342 10.44 -16.86 -19.42
CA ILE A 342 10.86 -15.74 -18.57
C ILE A 342 12.23 -16.04 -17.97
N GLN A 343 13.17 -15.11 -18.12
CA GLN A 343 14.38 -15.04 -17.30
C GLN A 343 14.33 -13.78 -16.45
N TYR A 344 14.55 -13.93 -15.16
CA TYR A 344 14.59 -12.82 -14.21
C TYR A 344 15.84 -12.92 -13.34
N ASP A 345 16.65 -11.84 -13.36
CA ASP A 345 17.85 -11.68 -12.55
C ASP A 345 17.68 -10.42 -11.69
N GLY A 346 17.33 -10.58 -10.42
CA GLY A 346 17.06 -9.50 -9.50
C GLY A 346 18.13 -9.33 -8.43
N TYR A 347 18.51 -8.08 -8.15
CA TYR A 347 19.49 -7.70 -7.15
C TYR A 347 18.95 -6.61 -6.25
N ARG A 348 18.86 -6.89 -4.96
CA ARG A 348 18.60 -5.89 -3.92
C ARG A 348 19.93 -5.48 -3.30
N VAL A 349 20.29 -4.23 -3.46
CA VAL A 349 21.62 -3.70 -3.08
C VAL A 349 21.48 -2.63 -2.01
N LEU A 350 22.24 -2.73 -0.96
CA LEU A 350 22.28 -1.72 0.10
C LEU A 350 23.09 -0.50 -0.33
N THR A 351 22.63 0.68 0.12
CA THR A 351 23.28 1.97 -0.09
C THR A 351 23.19 2.81 1.19
N ASN A 352 23.97 3.89 1.27
CA ASN A 352 23.95 4.78 2.43
C ASN A 352 22.84 5.83 2.32
N LYS A 353 21.60 5.34 2.16
CA LYS A 353 20.35 6.11 2.13
C LYS A 353 19.32 5.45 3.05
N PRO A 354 18.20 6.11 3.39
CA PRO A 354 17.12 5.47 4.12
C PRO A 354 16.64 4.19 3.44
N ALA A 355 16.15 3.24 4.22
CA ALA A 355 15.68 1.97 3.68
C ALA A 355 14.46 2.16 2.76
N CYS A 356 14.46 1.51 1.61
CA CYS A 356 13.32 1.42 0.72
C CYS A 356 12.55 0.12 0.95
N GLY A 357 11.23 0.17 0.85
CA GLY A 357 10.38 -0.98 1.18
C GLY A 357 9.11 -1.05 0.34
N ALA A 358 7.99 -1.23 1.04
CA ALA A 358 6.68 -1.42 0.43
C ALA A 358 5.99 -0.09 0.16
N MET A 359 5.56 0.12 -1.08
CA MET A 359 4.66 1.20 -1.44
C MET A 359 3.59 0.66 -2.40
N ARG A 360 2.37 1.21 -2.33
CA ARG A 360 1.19 0.83 -3.13
C ARG A 360 1.57 0.32 -4.53
N GLY A 361 1.15 -0.90 -4.93
CA GLY A 361 1.66 -1.61 -6.10
C GLY A 361 3.04 -2.25 -5.88
N HIS A 362 3.31 -2.68 -4.65
CA HIS A 362 4.60 -3.16 -4.15
C HIS A 362 5.33 -4.08 -5.11
N GLY A 363 6.53 -3.68 -5.54
CA GLY A 363 7.40 -4.43 -6.44
C GLY A 363 7.00 -4.43 -7.93
N THR A 364 5.75 -4.13 -8.29
CA THR A 364 5.28 -4.25 -9.68
C THR A 364 5.42 -2.98 -10.49
N VAL A 365 5.24 -1.82 -9.90
CA VAL A 365 5.10 -0.54 -10.62
C VAL A 365 6.28 -0.26 -11.54
N ASN A 366 7.51 -0.37 -11.01
CA ASN A 366 8.71 -0.02 -11.76
C ASN A 366 8.95 -0.97 -12.94
N VAL A 367 8.81 -2.29 -12.71
CA VAL A 367 8.99 -3.29 -13.77
C VAL A 367 7.86 -3.22 -14.80
N ARG A 368 6.65 -2.86 -14.35
CA ARG A 368 5.50 -2.69 -15.24
C ARG A 368 5.68 -1.47 -16.15
N PHE A 369 6.24 -0.38 -15.63
CA PHE A 369 6.62 0.77 -16.45
C PHE A 369 7.51 0.34 -17.62
N ALA A 370 8.58 -0.40 -17.35
CA ALA A 370 9.50 -0.88 -18.39
C ALA A 370 8.80 -1.82 -19.38
N PHE A 371 8.07 -2.82 -18.86
CA PHE A 371 7.50 -3.87 -19.71
C PHE A 371 6.37 -3.35 -20.60
N GLU A 372 5.44 -2.56 -20.07
CA GLU A 372 4.32 -2.02 -20.84
C GLU A 372 4.76 -0.96 -21.86
N SER A 373 5.81 -0.17 -21.53
CA SER A 373 6.43 0.75 -22.50
C SER A 373 7.13 0.01 -23.63
N GLN A 374 7.83 -1.07 -23.32
CA GLN A 374 8.53 -1.88 -24.34
C GLN A 374 7.54 -2.67 -25.20
N LEU A 375 6.41 -3.12 -24.62
CA LEU A 375 5.37 -3.81 -25.38
C LEU A 375 4.70 -2.87 -26.40
N ASP A 376 4.48 -1.60 -26.04
CA ASP A 376 4.00 -0.56 -26.97
C ASP A 376 5.00 -0.25 -28.08
N GLU A 377 6.30 -0.24 -27.75
CA GLU A 377 7.37 -0.12 -28.75
C GLU A 377 7.36 -1.29 -29.74
N LEU A 378 7.21 -2.52 -29.24
CA LEU A 378 7.13 -3.71 -30.08
C LEU A 378 5.91 -3.73 -30.98
N ALA A 379 4.75 -3.29 -30.46
CA ALA A 379 3.54 -3.09 -31.26
C ALA A 379 3.81 -2.16 -32.46
N THR A 380 4.47 -1.03 -32.20
CA THR A 380 4.88 -0.08 -33.24
C THR A 380 5.82 -0.73 -34.26
N LYS A 381 6.83 -1.52 -33.83
CA LYS A 381 7.81 -2.18 -34.70
C LYS A 381 7.18 -3.23 -35.64
N ILE A 382 6.13 -3.91 -35.17
CA ILE A 382 5.41 -4.90 -36.01
C ILE A 382 4.20 -4.33 -36.74
N GLY A 383 3.93 -3.03 -36.60
CA GLY A 383 2.79 -2.35 -37.25
C GLY A 383 1.43 -2.76 -36.68
N MET A 384 1.38 -3.19 -35.39
CA MET A 384 0.16 -3.62 -34.73
C MET A 384 -0.35 -2.55 -33.76
N ASP A 385 -1.67 -2.49 -33.58
CA ASP A 385 -2.28 -1.61 -32.58
C ASP A 385 -1.84 -2.01 -31.15
N ALA A 386 -1.57 -1.01 -30.31
CA ALA A 386 -1.07 -1.24 -28.96
C ALA A 386 -2.08 -1.94 -28.04
N ALA A 387 -3.37 -1.78 -28.27
CA ALA A 387 -4.41 -2.54 -27.54
C ALA A 387 -4.48 -3.98 -28.09
N GLU A 388 -4.32 -4.15 -29.40
CA GLU A 388 -4.37 -5.48 -30.05
C GLU A 388 -3.25 -6.39 -29.56
N ILE A 389 -2.00 -5.93 -29.46
CA ILE A 389 -0.89 -6.76 -28.99
C ILE A 389 -1.15 -7.28 -27.58
N ARG A 390 -1.81 -6.47 -26.71
CA ARG A 390 -2.21 -6.89 -25.36
C ARG A 390 -3.29 -7.96 -25.40
N GLN A 391 -4.28 -7.82 -26.27
CA GLN A 391 -5.35 -8.80 -26.46
C GLN A 391 -4.83 -10.14 -27.02
N ARG A 392 -3.76 -10.12 -27.82
CA ARG A 392 -3.13 -11.35 -28.37
C ARG A 392 -2.45 -12.22 -27.31
N ASN A 393 -2.13 -11.63 -26.16
CA ASN A 393 -1.35 -12.27 -25.09
C ASN A 393 -2.18 -12.52 -23.82
N LEU A 394 -3.49 -12.50 -23.90
CA LEU A 394 -4.35 -12.75 -22.75
C LEU A 394 -4.25 -14.19 -22.24
N LEU A 395 -4.27 -14.35 -20.92
CA LEU A 395 -4.39 -15.64 -20.26
C LEU A 395 -5.75 -16.29 -20.57
N GLN A 396 -5.83 -17.61 -20.41
CA GLN A 396 -7.05 -18.40 -20.56
C GLN A 396 -7.40 -19.08 -19.23
N PRO A 397 -8.00 -18.40 -18.25
CA PRO A 397 -8.35 -18.96 -16.95
C PRO A 397 -9.52 -19.95 -17.02
N PRO A 398 -9.58 -20.94 -16.11
CA PRO A 398 -8.59 -21.17 -15.05
C PRO A 398 -7.27 -21.70 -15.59
N CYS A 399 -6.14 -21.13 -15.19
CA CYS A 399 -4.82 -21.52 -15.67
C CYS A 399 -3.74 -21.38 -14.59
N ILE A 400 -2.59 -22.00 -14.88
CA ILE A 400 -1.35 -21.82 -14.10
C ILE A 400 -0.33 -21.20 -15.05
N THR A 401 0.24 -20.08 -14.67
CA THR A 401 1.26 -19.37 -15.47
C THR A 401 2.57 -20.16 -15.53
N VAL A 402 3.47 -19.80 -16.46
CA VAL A 402 4.77 -20.48 -16.63
C VAL A 402 5.58 -20.49 -15.32
N ASN A 403 5.44 -19.46 -14.51
CA ASN A 403 6.05 -19.38 -13.18
C ASN A 403 5.15 -19.86 -12.03
N GLY A 404 4.05 -20.58 -12.36
CA GLY A 404 3.22 -21.36 -11.44
C GLY A 404 2.21 -20.58 -10.61
N LEU A 405 1.84 -19.41 -11.01
CA LEU A 405 0.77 -18.66 -10.35
C LEU A 405 -0.59 -19.16 -10.84
N ARG A 406 -1.49 -19.44 -9.89
CA ARG A 406 -2.85 -19.92 -10.16
C ARG A 406 -3.78 -18.74 -10.43
N VAL A 407 -4.32 -18.64 -11.62
CA VAL A 407 -5.31 -17.61 -12.02
C VAL A 407 -6.68 -18.27 -12.19
N GLN A 408 -7.69 -17.82 -11.43
CA GLN A 408 -9.05 -18.35 -11.43
C GLN A 408 -10.03 -17.40 -12.09
N SER A 409 -9.99 -16.12 -11.77
CA SER A 409 -10.82 -15.06 -12.35
C SER A 409 -9.92 -14.05 -13.06
N TYR A 410 -10.41 -13.50 -14.21
CA TYR A 410 -9.55 -12.68 -15.07
C TYR A 410 -10.38 -11.67 -15.86
N GLY A 411 -10.49 -10.46 -15.39
CA GLY A 411 -11.26 -9.39 -16.03
C GLY A 411 -10.46 -8.50 -16.98
N LEU A 412 -9.18 -8.79 -17.24
CA LEU A 412 -8.34 -7.95 -18.12
C LEU A 412 -8.92 -7.76 -19.54
N PRO A 413 -9.50 -8.81 -20.20
CA PRO A 413 -10.12 -8.61 -21.52
C PRO A 413 -11.19 -7.51 -21.51
N GLU A 414 -12.07 -7.52 -20.51
CA GLU A 414 -13.13 -6.53 -20.33
C GLU A 414 -12.57 -5.16 -19.95
N CYS A 415 -11.51 -5.11 -19.11
CA CYS A 415 -10.81 -3.86 -18.80
C CYS A 415 -10.26 -3.18 -20.07
N ILE A 416 -9.60 -3.94 -20.94
CA ILE A 416 -9.06 -3.43 -22.21
C ILE A 416 -10.20 -2.97 -23.12
N GLU A 417 -11.24 -3.79 -23.28
CA GLU A 417 -12.38 -3.47 -24.15
C GLU A 417 -13.07 -2.17 -23.72
N LYS A 418 -13.41 -2.06 -22.44
CA LYS A 418 -14.09 -0.87 -21.90
C LYS A 418 -13.24 0.39 -21.99
N THR A 419 -11.94 0.32 -21.71
CA THR A 419 -11.07 1.51 -21.84
C THR A 419 -10.88 1.94 -23.29
N VAL A 420 -10.72 0.99 -24.21
CA VAL A 420 -10.64 1.24 -25.66
C VAL A 420 -11.92 1.88 -26.21
N GLU A 421 -13.08 1.37 -25.78
CA GLU A 421 -14.39 1.91 -26.17
C GLU A 421 -14.59 3.32 -25.61
N ARG A 422 -14.48 3.50 -24.28
CA ARG A 422 -14.76 4.74 -23.57
C ARG A 422 -13.83 5.89 -23.97
N SER A 423 -12.56 5.58 -24.24
CA SER A 423 -11.58 6.59 -24.70
C SER A 423 -11.74 6.96 -26.17
N GLY A 424 -12.54 6.24 -26.95
CA GLY A 424 -12.62 6.39 -28.38
C GLY A 424 -11.32 6.04 -29.10
N TRP A 425 -10.52 5.11 -28.54
CA TRP A 425 -9.20 4.72 -28.98
C TRP A 425 -9.10 4.51 -30.50
N LYS A 426 -9.95 3.68 -31.08
CA LYS A 426 -9.91 3.31 -32.51
C LYS A 426 -10.11 4.51 -33.44
N GLN A 427 -10.83 5.53 -33.00
CA GLN A 427 -11.09 6.76 -33.78
C GLN A 427 -10.01 7.82 -33.58
N ARG A 428 -9.37 7.85 -32.40
CA ARG A 428 -8.52 8.96 -31.94
C ARG A 428 -7.02 8.64 -32.00
N LYS A 429 -6.60 7.39 -31.69
CA LYS A 429 -5.17 6.99 -31.66
C LYS A 429 -4.49 7.27 -32.99
N GLY A 430 -3.35 7.98 -32.95
CA GLY A 430 -2.59 8.39 -34.12
C GLY A 430 -3.25 9.47 -34.97
N LYS A 431 -4.41 10.02 -34.56
CA LYS A 431 -5.15 11.07 -35.26
C LYS A 431 -5.39 12.30 -34.37
N MET A 432 -4.73 12.37 -33.24
CA MET A 432 -4.83 13.49 -32.32
C MET A 432 -4.16 14.75 -32.91
N PRO A 433 -4.56 15.95 -32.50
CA PRO A 433 -3.83 17.18 -32.84
C PRO A 433 -2.34 17.06 -32.46
N LYS A 434 -1.50 17.82 -33.17
CA LYS A 434 -0.05 17.85 -32.88
C LYS A 434 0.19 18.14 -31.38
N GLY A 435 1.12 17.43 -30.78
CA GLY A 435 1.42 17.54 -29.37
C GLY A 435 0.42 16.85 -28.43
N ARG A 436 -0.64 16.20 -28.95
CA ARG A 436 -1.57 15.39 -28.16
C ARG A 436 -1.47 13.93 -28.50
N GLY A 437 -1.63 13.07 -27.50
CA GLY A 437 -1.53 11.62 -27.71
C GLY A 437 -2.33 10.80 -26.71
N LEU A 438 -2.58 9.55 -27.10
CA LEU A 438 -3.21 8.52 -26.28
C LEU A 438 -2.24 7.38 -26.04
N GLY A 439 -2.17 6.88 -24.82
CA GLY A 439 -1.35 5.72 -24.46
C GLY A 439 -2.14 4.71 -23.64
N ILE A 440 -1.97 3.42 -23.93
CA ILE A 440 -2.60 2.34 -23.19
C ILE A 440 -1.56 1.53 -22.43
N ALA A 441 -1.91 1.07 -21.23
CA ALA A 441 -1.13 0.11 -20.47
C ALA A 441 -2.03 -0.76 -19.58
N CYS A 442 -1.53 -1.93 -19.23
CA CYS A 442 -2.22 -2.88 -18.37
C CYS A 442 -1.40 -3.23 -17.13
N SER A 443 -2.08 -3.67 -16.08
CA SER A 443 -1.43 -4.10 -14.85
C SER A 443 -2.29 -5.12 -14.10
N HIS A 444 -1.71 -5.67 -13.03
CA HIS A 444 -2.41 -6.57 -12.12
C HIS A 444 -1.73 -6.54 -10.76
N TYR A 445 -2.42 -7.05 -9.74
CA TYR A 445 -1.84 -7.24 -8.42
C TYR A 445 -2.47 -8.40 -7.66
N VAL A 446 -1.86 -8.77 -6.53
CA VAL A 446 -2.35 -9.84 -5.65
C VAL A 446 -3.51 -9.34 -4.78
N SER A 447 -4.52 -10.17 -4.56
CA SER A 447 -5.58 -9.94 -3.58
C SER A 447 -5.21 -10.55 -2.23
N GLY A 448 -4.11 -10.06 -1.67
CA GLY A 448 -3.44 -10.60 -0.50
C GLY A 448 -2.46 -11.73 -0.80
N ALA A 449 -1.29 -11.68 -0.17
CA ALA A 449 -0.30 -12.73 -0.30
C ALA A 449 -0.83 -14.05 0.28
N ALA A 450 -0.65 -15.14 -0.44
CA ALA A 450 -1.06 -16.46 0.02
C ALA A 450 -0.20 -16.99 1.18
N ASN A 451 1.02 -16.46 1.32
CA ASN A 451 1.91 -16.79 2.42
C ASN A 451 2.10 -15.56 3.33
N SER A 452 2.01 -15.76 4.65
CA SER A 452 2.31 -14.72 5.63
C SER A 452 3.81 -14.44 5.70
N ILE A 453 4.17 -13.20 6.11
CA ILE A 453 5.57 -12.78 6.31
C ILE A 453 6.22 -13.63 7.42
N ILE A 454 5.55 -13.76 8.55
CA ILE A 454 5.93 -14.68 9.60
C ILE A 454 5.25 -16.00 9.26
N ARG A 455 6.02 -16.96 8.77
CA ARG A 455 5.49 -18.26 8.39
C ARG A 455 4.92 -18.97 9.60
N SER A 456 3.63 -19.23 9.56
CA SER A 456 2.90 -20.00 10.56
C SER A 456 1.63 -20.56 9.91
N ASP A 457 1.04 -21.57 10.54
CA ASP A 457 -0.26 -22.14 10.12
C ASP A 457 -1.46 -21.36 10.69
N MET A 458 -1.20 -20.25 11.40
CA MET A 458 -2.27 -19.42 11.94
C MET A 458 -3.09 -18.76 10.81
N PRO A 459 -4.37 -18.51 11.04
CA PRO A 459 -5.20 -17.74 10.11
C PRO A 459 -4.62 -16.36 9.84
N HIS A 460 -4.80 -15.87 8.61
CA HIS A 460 -4.36 -14.54 8.23
C HIS A 460 -5.25 -13.44 8.78
N SER A 461 -6.53 -13.74 8.98
CA SER A 461 -7.52 -12.85 9.60
C SER A 461 -8.48 -13.68 10.44
N THR A 462 -8.85 -13.14 11.59
CA THR A 462 -9.95 -13.64 12.41
C THR A 462 -10.84 -12.47 12.78
N VAL A 463 -12.15 -12.70 12.81
CA VAL A 463 -13.18 -11.74 13.18
C VAL A 463 -14.11 -12.36 14.21
N ASN A 464 -14.43 -11.59 15.25
CA ASN A 464 -15.46 -11.94 16.21
C ASN A 464 -16.67 -11.01 16.04
N ILE A 465 -17.87 -11.57 16.13
CA ILE A 465 -19.12 -10.81 16.13
C ILE A 465 -19.86 -11.08 17.42
N LYS A 466 -20.34 -10.03 18.04
CA LYS A 466 -21.25 -10.06 19.20
C LYS A 466 -22.53 -9.32 18.82
N ILE A 467 -23.68 -9.85 19.24
CA ILE A 467 -24.97 -9.19 19.07
C ILE A 467 -25.60 -8.95 20.42
N ASP A 468 -26.01 -7.72 20.65
CA ASP A 468 -26.67 -7.28 21.87
C ASP A 468 -28.21 -7.45 21.76
N ARG A 469 -28.92 -7.39 22.90
CA ARG A 469 -30.34 -7.72 22.97
C ARG A 469 -31.27 -6.82 22.13
N ASP A 470 -30.81 -5.62 21.81
CA ASP A 470 -31.53 -4.66 20.96
C ASP A 470 -31.29 -4.88 19.44
N GLY A 471 -30.56 -5.95 19.09
CA GLY A 471 -30.16 -6.24 17.70
C GLY A 471 -28.94 -5.44 17.25
N GLY A 472 -28.26 -4.70 18.17
CA GLY A 472 -26.99 -4.04 17.87
C GLY A 472 -25.87 -5.06 17.63
N VAL A 473 -25.11 -4.90 16.54
CA VAL A 473 -24.04 -5.80 16.11
C VAL A 473 -22.69 -5.14 16.34
N VAL A 474 -21.80 -5.79 17.06
CA VAL A 474 -20.43 -5.35 17.23
C VAL A 474 -19.49 -6.34 16.56
N VAL A 475 -18.70 -5.84 15.61
CA VAL A 475 -17.69 -6.62 14.88
C VAL A 475 -16.30 -6.24 15.40
N TYR A 476 -15.53 -7.22 15.83
CA TYR A 476 -14.15 -7.06 16.30
C TYR A 476 -13.21 -7.62 15.25
N THR A 477 -12.35 -6.78 14.69
CA THR A 477 -11.36 -7.13 13.66
C THR A 477 -9.99 -6.58 13.98
N GLY A 478 -8.93 -7.35 13.77
CA GLY A 478 -7.56 -6.86 13.89
C GLY A 478 -7.07 -6.10 12.66
N ALA A 479 -7.86 -6.05 11.56
CA ALA A 479 -7.52 -5.29 10.37
C ALA A 479 -7.50 -3.78 10.66
N SER A 480 -6.60 -3.06 9.98
CA SER A 480 -6.42 -1.61 10.19
C SER A 480 -7.14 -0.81 9.11
N GLU A 481 -8.05 0.07 9.52
CA GLU A 481 -8.58 1.16 8.68
C GLU A 481 -7.50 2.25 8.57
N ILE A 482 -7.12 2.60 7.35
CA ILE A 482 -6.09 3.60 7.05
C ILE A 482 -6.57 4.64 6.01
N GLY A 483 -7.88 4.71 5.79
CA GLY A 483 -8.53 5.54 4.78
C GLY A 483 -9.09 4.76 3.59
N GLN A 484 -8.86 3.43 3.51
CA GLN A 484 -9.32 2.60 2.39
C GLN A 484 -10.76 2.09 2.54
N GLY A 485 -11.41 2.29 3.70
CA GLY A 485 -12.79 1.88 3.93
C GLY A 485 -12.96 0.45 4.42
N SER A 486 -11.95 -0.14 5.06
CA SER A 486 -12.01 -1.53 5.54
C SER A 486 -13.05 -1.76 6.63
N ASP A 487 -13.25 -0.80 7.54
CA ASP A 487 -14.25 -0.91 8.59
C ASP A 487 -15.65 -0.85 8.01
N THR A 488 -15.88 0.01 7.01
CA THR A 488 -17.14 0.08 6.25
C THR A 488 -17.40 -1.22 5.50
N MET A 489 -16.40 -1.77 4.81
CA MET A 489 -16.51 -3.05 4.10
C MET A 489 -16.86 -4.18 5.07
N THR A 490 -16.19 -4.24 6.22
CA THR A 490 -16.43 -5.24 7.27
C THR A 490 -17.88 -5.14 7.80
N ALA A 491 -18.36 -3.92 8.05
CA ALA A 491 -19.74 -3.67 8.46
C ALA A 491 -20.75 -4.09 7.38
N GLN A 492 -20.48 -3.77 6.09
CA GLN A 492 -21.36 -4.15 4.99
C GLN A 492 -21.46 -5.67 4.83
N VAL A 493 -20.33 -6.39 4.93
CA VAL A 493 -20.32 -7.86 4.87
C VAL A 493 -21.13 -8.48 6.01
N ALA A 494 -20.95 -7.98 7.24
CA ALA A 494 -21.69 -8.47 8.40
C ALA A 494 -23.20 -8.19 8.26
N ALA A 495 -23.57 -6.96 7.91
CA ALA A 495 -24.96 -6.54 7.75
C ALA A 495 -25.68 -7.33 6.64
N GLU A 496 -25.05 -7.53 5.47
CA GLU A 496 -25.63 -8.31 4.39
C GLU A 496 -25.91 -9.76 4.80
N VAL A 497 -24.95 -10.40 5.46
CA VAL A 497 -25.12 -11.80 5.92
C VAL A 497 -26.23 -11.92 6.96
N LEU A 498 -26.26 -10.99 7.93
CA LEU A 498 -27.23 -10.98 9.01
C LEU A 498 -28.62 -10.49 8.56
N GLY A 499 -28.70 -9.78 7.43
CA GLY A 499 -29.92 -9.17 6.92
C GLY A 499 -30.39 -7.97 7.75
N CYS A 500 -29.48 -7.33 8.47
CA CYS A 500 -29.77 -6.14 9.27
C CYS A 500 -29.26 -4.86 8.57
N SER A 501 -29.80 -3.72 8.96
CA SER A 501 -29.39 -2.42 8.46
C SER A 501 -27.98 -2.05 8.93
N LEU A 502 -27.23 -1.34 8.09
CA LEU A 502 -25.84 -0.95 8.38
C LEU A 502 -25.69 -0.10 9.67
N PRO A 503 -26.60 0.83 10.02
CA PRO A 503 -26.50 1.58 11.28
C PRO A 503 -26.55 0.73 12.56
N ARG A 504 -27.00 -0.53 12.49
CA ARG A 504 -26.93 -1.48 13.62
C ARG A 504 -25.53 -2.02 13.85
N VAL A 505 -24.60 -1.88 12.88
CA VAL A 505 -23.28 -2.49 12.93
C VAL A 505 -22.25 -1.45 13.35
N ARG A 506 -21.52 -1.74 14.42
CA ARG A 506 -20.35 -1.02 14.88
C ARG A 506 -19.13 -1.90 14.72
N VAL A 507 -18.03 -1.33 14.23
CA VAL A 507 -16.74 -2.02 14.10
C VAL A 507 -15.78 -1.52 15.18
N ILE A 508 -15.12 -2.43 15.86
CA ILE A 508 -13.98 -2.17 16.74
C ILE A 508 -12.77 -2.82 16.07
N ALA A 509 -11.84 -1.99 15.65
CA ALA A 509 -10.71 -2.44 14.83
C ALA A 509 -9.36 -2.17 15.49
N ALA A 510 -8.41 -3.08 15.26
CA ALA A 510 -6.98 -2.82 15.44
C ALA A 510 -6.58 -2.39 16.89
N ASP A 511 -7.11 -3.07 17.89
CA ASP A 511 -6.73 -3.01 19.29
C ASP A 511 -6.36 -4.44 19.75
N THR A 512 -5.09 -4.69 20.01
CA THR A 512 -4.60 -6.05 20.25
C THR A 512 -5.13 -6.72 21.51
N ASP A 513 -5.77 -5.98 22.42
CA ASP A 513 -6.47 -6.55 23.58
C ASP A 513 -7.91 -6.95 23.27
N LEU A 514 -8.56 -6.19 22.39
CA LEU A 514 -9.98 -6.34 22.12
C LEU A 514 -10.27 -7.16 20.88
N THR A 515 -9.36 -7.10 19.90
CA THR A 515 -9.58 -7.69 18.58
C THR A 515 -8.80 -8.97 18.41
N PRO A 516 -9.35 -9.95 17.68
CA PRO A 516 -8.61 -11.16 17.37
C PRO A 516 -7.47 -10.87 16.39
N ILE A 517 -6.60 -11.87 16.21
CA ILE A 517 -5.43 -11.74 15.36
C ILE A 517 -5.79 -11.42 13.92
N ASP A 518 -5.11 -10.41 13.38
CA ASP A 518 -5.01 -10.09 11.96
C ASP A 518 -3.59 -9.61 11.67
N ILE A 519 -3.02 -10.04 10.56
CA ILE A 519 -1.64 -9.69 10.21
C ILE A 519 -1.48 -8.29 9.63
N GLY A 520 -2.57 -7.49 9.56
CA GLY A 520 -2.53 -6.07 9.21
C GLY A 520 -2.96 -5.74 7.78
N SER A 521 -2.94 -4.45 7.46
CA SER A 521 -3.42 -3.91 6.17
C SER A 521 -2.25 -3.62 5.23
N TYR A 522 -1.91 -4.59 4.39
CA TYR A 522 -0.86 -4.52 3.35
C TYR A 522 -1.17 -5.53 2.23
N SER A 523 -0.48 -5.43 1.09
CA SER A 523 -0.63 -6.38 -0.03
C SER A 523 -2.08 -6.55 -0.48
N SER A 524 -2.89 -5.50 -0.36
CA SER A 524 -4.32 -5.43 -0.71
C SER A 524 -5.18 -6.58 -0.20
N ARG A 525 -4.88 -7.06 1.03
CA ARG A 525 -5.45 -8.30 1.58
C ARG A 525 -6.78 -8.14 2.31
N VAL A 526 -7.10 -6.94 2.82
CA VAL A 526 -8.16 -6.78 3.83
C VAL A 526 -9.52 -7.20 3.30
N THR A 527 -9.95 -6.70 2.14
CA THR A 527 -11.24 -7.10 1.54
C THR A 527 -11.34 -8.62 1.39
N PHE A 528 -10.29 -9.26 0.89
CA PHE A 528 -10.29 -10.70 0.65
C PHE A 528 -10.22 -11.51 1.95
N MET A 529 -9.26 -11.19 2.83
CA MET A 529 -8.98 -12.00 4.03
C MET A 529 -9.96 -11.69 5.17
N ALA A 530 -10.02 -10.42 5.60
CA ALA A 530 -10.91 -10.00 6.69
C ALA A 530 -12.38 -10.05 6.24
N GLY A 531 -12.69 -9.76 4.98
CA GLY A 531 -14.02 -9.94 4.41
C GLY A 531 -14.51 -11.40 4.49
N ASN A 532 -13.67 -12.38 4.13
CA ASN A 532 -14.00 -13.80 4.30
C ASN A 532 -14.13 -14.22 5.77
N ALA A 533 -13.27 -13.71 6.64
CA ALA A 533 -13.37 -13.97 8.08
C ALA A 533 -14.68 -13.41 8.64
N THR A 534 -15.06 -12.18 8.26
CA THR A 534 -16.34 -11.56 8.62
C THR A 534 -17.54 -12.35 8.12
N LEU A 535 -17.49 -12.78 6.84
CA LEU A 535 -18.53 -13.61 6.23
C LEU A 535 -18.78 -14.89 7.04
N ARG A 536 -17.70 -15.54 7.48
CA ARG A 536 -17.77 -16.77 8.28
C ARG A 536 -18.31 -16.49 9.68
N ALA A 537 -17.81 -15.47 10.37
CA ALA A 537 -18.27 -15.07 11.70
C ALA A 537 -19.78 -14.73 11.70
N ALA A 538 -20.22 -13.93 10.72
CA ALA A 538 -21.61 -13.55 10.58
C ALA A 538 -22.52 -14.76 10.28
N ARG A 539 -22.06 -15.72 9.47
CA ARG A 539 -22.78 -16.97 9.22
C ARG A 539 -22.95 -17.81 10.48
N GLU A 540 -21.93 -17.88 11.33
CA GLU A 540 -22.01 -18.62 12.60
C GLU A 540 -23.08 -18.00 13.53
N VAL A 541 -23.09 -16.70 13.70
CA VAL A 541 -24.10 -16.03 14.52
C VAL A 541 -25.49 -16.16 13.89
N LYS A 542 -25.59 -16.00 12.58
CA LYS A 542 -26.85 -16.16 11.84
C LYS A 542 -27.50 -17.53 12.06
N LYS A 543 -26.69 -18.61 12.12
CA LYS A 543 -27.21 -19.96 12.42
C LYS A 543 -27.92 -20.02 13.77
N LEU A 544 -27.36 -19.39 14.80
CA LEU A 544 -27.97 -19.34 16.13
C LEU A 544 -29.31 -18.59 16.10
N ILE A 545 -29.34 -17.43 15.44
CA ILE A 545 -30.55 -16.62 15.30
C ILE A 545 -31.61 -17.40 14.48
N ALA A 546 -31.21 -18.02 13.38
CA ALA A 546 -32.11 -18.79 12.52
C ALA A 546 -32.74 -19.99 13.25
N ALA A 547 -31.97 -20.70 14.06
CA ALA A 547 -32.45 -21.82 14.85
C ALA A 547 -33.56 -21.40 15.84
N ALA A 548 -33.36 -20.32 16.58
CA ALA A 548 -34.33 -19.80 17.53
C ALA A 548 -35.58 -19.19 16.84
N ALA A 549 -35.39 -18.44 15.78
CA ALA A 549 -36.47 -17.88 14.97
C ALA A 549 -37.32 -18.99 14.33
N ALA A 550 -36.72 -20.04 13.81
CA ALA A 550 -37.40 -21.19 13.21
C ALA A 550 -38.32 -21.89 14.21
N GLN A 551 -37.88 -22.04 15.47
CA GLN A 551 -38.73 -22.60 16.53
C GLN A 551 -39.96 -21.70 16.81
N LYS A 552 -39.77 -20.38 16.92
CA LYS A 552 -40.85 -19.40 17.13
C LYS A 552 -41.82 -19.36 15.97
N MET A 553 -41.31 -19.50 14.76
CA MET A 553 -42.10 -19.43 13.51
C MET A 553 -42.63 -20.78 13.04
N ILE A 554 -42.28 -21.88 13.70
CA ILE A 554 -42.67 -23.26 13.34
C ILE A 554 -42.33 -23.58 11.87
N CYS A 555 -41.02 -23.51 11.55
CA CYS A 555 -40.49 -23.82 10.22
C CYS A 555 -39.05 -24.36 10.30
N GLY A 556 -38.47 -24.73 9.19
CA GLY A 556 -37.02 -25.05 9.12
C GLY A 556 -36.15 -23.77 9.19
N ALA A 557 -34.96 -23.86 9.79
CA ALA A 557 -34.01 -22.72 9.81
C ALA A 557 -33.59 -22.34 8.37
N ASP A 558 -33.45 -23.30 7.48
CA ASP A 558 -33.12 -23.08 6.08
C ASP A 558 -34.25 -22.45 5.25
N ASP A 559 -35.48 -22.43 5.80
CA ASP A 559 -36.62 -21.80 5.17
C ASP A 559 -36.76 -20.30 5.51
N LEU A 560 -35.84 -19.78 6.31
CA LEU A 560 -35.81 -18.38 6.70
C LEU A 560 -34.96 -17.51 5.78
N ILE A 561 -35.49 -16.33 5.46
CA ILE A 561 -34.80 -15.26 4.77
C ILE A 561 -34.58 -14.11 5.77
N PHE A 562 -33.35 -13.61 5.79
CA PHE A 562 -32.94 -12.45 6.60
C PHE A 562 -32.67 -11.28 5.66
N ARG A 563 -33.46 -10.22 5.75
CA ARG A 563 -33.34 -9.07 4.85
C ARG A 563 -34.05 -7.84 5.44
N ASP A 564 -33.39 -6.69 5.31
CA ASP A 564 -33.94 -5.38 5.65
C ASP A 564 -34.52 -5.31 7.09
N ASP A 565 -33.75 -5.76 8.08
CA ASP A 565 -34.11 -5.89 9.50
C ASP A 565 -35.29 -6.84 9.80
N LEU A 566 -35.61 -7.72 8.87
CA LEU A 566 -36.66 -8.71 9.02
C LEU A 566 -36.14 -10.14 8.84
N VAL A 567 -36.83 -11.08 9.50
CA VAL A 567 -36.67 -12.53 9.33
C VAL A 567 -38.04 -13.09 8.91
N PHE A 568 -38.11 -13.73 7.76
CA PHE A 568 -39.38 -14.24 7.21
C PHE A 568 -39.22 -15.58 6.48
N LYS A 569 -40.32 -16.34 6.36
CA LYS A 569 -40.33 -17.61 5.67
C LYS A 569 -40.20 -17.45 4.15
N LYS A 570 -39.50 -18.34 3.50
CA LYS A 570 -39.49 -18.42 2.03
C LYS A 570 -40.92 -18.52 1.50
N GLY A 571 -41.26 -17.74 0.48
CA GLY A 571 -42.61 -17.72 -0.12
C GLY A 571 -43.57 -16.74 0.53
N THR A 572 -43.19 -16.03 1.59
CA THR A 572 -43.94 -14.88 2.13
C THR A 572 -44.10 -13.82 1.05
N ARG A 573 -45.34 -13.32 0.84
CA ARG A 573 -45.63 -12.37 -0.25
C ARG A 573 -44.93 -11.03 -0.01
N ASP A 574 -44.40 -10.46 -1.08
CA ASP A 574 -43.74 -9.12 -1.05
C ASP A 574 -44.58 -8.02 -0.42
N THR A 575 -45.92 -8.11 -0.59
CA THR A 575 -46.85 -7.14 0.03
C THR A 575 -46.85 -7.21 1.55
N THR A 576 -46.68 -8.42 2.13
CA THR A 576 -46.57 -8.61 3.59
C THR A 576 -45.24 -8.04 4.11
N VAL A 577 -44.16 -8.31 3.38
CA VAL A 577 -42.83 -7.76 3.73
C VAL A 577 -42.81 -6.24 3.62
N LYS A 578 -43.35 -5.66 2.53
CA LYS A 578 -43.44 -4.20 2.36
C LYS A 578 -44.28 -3.53 3.42
N LYS A 579 -45.40 -4.15 3.85
CA LYS A 579 -46.20 -3.64 4.93
C LYS A 579 -45.47 -3.66 6.29
N ALA A 580 -44.75 -4.76 6.57
CA ALA A 580 -43.95 -4.88 7.77
C ALA A 580 -42.84 -3.79 7.86
N LEU A 581 -42.16 -3.51 6.73
CA LEU A 581 -41.18 -2.44 6.61
C LEU A 581 -41.79 -1.06 6.83
N ALA A 582 -42.98 -0.79 6.28
CA ALA A 582 -43.68 0.47 6.48
C ALA A 582 -44.09 0.69 7.94
N ASP A 583 -44.58 -0.36 8.61
CA ASP A 583 -44.95 -0.33 10.01
C ASP A 583 -43.76 -0.07 10.93
N GLU A 584 -42.55 -0.55 10.56
CA GLU A 584 -41.31 -0.34 11.33
C GLU A 584 -40.73 1.07 11.14
N VAL A 585 -40.83 1.62 9.93
CA VAL A 585 -40.39 3.00 9.63
C VAL A 585 -41.22 4.02 10.40
N ASP A 586 -42.53 3.81 10.51
CA ASP A 586 -43.41 4.68 11.32
C ASP A 586 -43.05 4.67 12.81
N LEU A 587 -42.64 3.49 13.35
CA LEU A 587 -42.21 3.33 14.72
C LEU A 587 -40.85 4.01 15.02
N THR A 588 -39.97 4.05 14.05
CA THR A 588 -38.66 4.72 14.20
C THR A 588 -38.77 6.23 14.09
N GLN A 589 -39.67 6.76 13.28
CA GLN A 589 -39.91 8.19 13.14
C GLN A 589 -40.65 8.78 14.39
N ALA A 590 -41.55 8.03 15.01
CA ALA A 590 -42.19 8.40 16.26
C ALA A 590 -41.24 8.50 17.44
N GLY A 591 -40.06 7.87 17.38
CA GLY A 591 -39.05 7.83 18.46
C GLY A 591 -38.04 8.99 18.48
N ALA A 592 -38.14 9.99 17.58
CA ALA A 592 -37.13 11.03 17.42
C ALA A 592 -37.11 12.11 18.55
N SER A 593 -38.11 12.18 19.44
CA SER A 593 -38.13 13.05 20.61
C SER A 593 -38.02 12.24 21.91
N VAL A 594 -37.56 12.87 23.02
CA VAL A 594 -37.40 12.17 24.32
C VAL A 594 -38.75 11.65 24.86
N SER A 595 -39.83 12.39 24.64
CA SER A 595 -41.19 11.93 24.90
C SER A 595 -41.65 10.84 23.94
N GLY A 596 -41.30 10.96 22.67
CA GLY A 596 -41.59 9.95 21.64
C GLY A 596 -40.85 8.63 21.83
N ARG A 597 -39.68 8.61 22.50
CA ARG A 597 -38.98 7.35 22.85
C ARG A 597 -39.73 6.52 23.86
N VAL A 598 -40.34 7.17 24.88
CA VAL A 598 -41.12 6.47 25.89
C VAL A 598 -42.45 6.00 25.31
N GLU A 599 -43.15 6.84 24.54
CA GLU A 599 -44.36 6.48 23.82
C GLU A 599 -44.12 5.40 22.76
N GLY A 600 -43.01 5.49 22.02
CA GLY A 600 -42.56 4.48 21.07
C GLY A 600 -42.26 3.14 21.74
N GLN A 601 -41.64 3.12 22.93
CA GLN A 601 -41.42 1.89 23.68
C GLN A 601 -42.74 1.28 24.25
N ILE A 602 -43.66 2.11 24.68
CA ILE A 602 -44.99 1.67 25.15
C ILE A 602 -45.80 1.09 23.97
N LEU A 603 -45.77 1.76 22.83
CA LEU A 603 -46.44 1.31 21.61
C LEU A 603 -45.80 0.00 21.08
N ARG A 604 -44.48 -0.10 21.08
CA ARG A 604 -43.77 -1.36 20.76
C ARG A 604 -44.17 -2.49 21.70
N ARG A 605 -44.27 -2.25 23.02
CA ARG A 605 -44.70 -3.25 24.01
C ARG A 605 -46.15 -3.69 23.78
N SER A 606 -47.05 -2.75 23.50
CA SER A 606 -48.46 -3.06 23.25
C SER A 606 -48.69 -3.81 21.92
N LEU A 607 -47.93 -3.46 20.88
CA LEU A 607 -47.92 -4.18 19.61
C LEU A 607 -47.29 -5.58 19.78
N GLN A 608 -46.25 -5.70 20.58
CA GLN A 608 -45.59 -6.97 20.88
C GLN A 608 -46.52 -7.89 21.70
N GLN A 609 -47.31 -7.32 22.59
CA GLN A 609 -48.32 -8.06 23.36
C GLN A 609 -49.51 -8.54 22.51
N LYS A 610 -50.02 -7.68 21.63
CA LYS A 610 -51.03 -8.07 20.62
C LYS A 610 -50.48 -9.12 19.64
N ARG A 611 -49.21 -9.02 19.23
CA ARG A 611 -48.54 -9.98 18.38
C ARG A 611 -48.37 -11.37 19.01
N ASN A 612 -48.18 -11.46 20.31
CA ASN A 612 -48.06 -12.73 21.03
C ASN A 612 -49.39 -13.49 21.13
N GLU A 613 -50.49 -12.83 20.88
CA GLU A 613 -51.83 -13.40 20.92
C GLU A 613 -52.30 -13.98 19.55
N GLU A 614 -51.61 -13.71 18.44
CA GLU A 614 -52.00 -14.01 17.06
C GLU A 614 -51.51 -15.35 16.49
N GLY A 615 -50.74 -16.16 17.22
CA GLY A 615 -50.19 -17.46 16.72
C GLY A 615 -48.92 -17.33 15.89
N PRO A 616 -48.42 -18.44 15.32
CA PRO A 616 -47.15 -18.48 14.60
C PRO A 616 -47.20 -17.63 13.34
N LYS A 617 -46.25 -16.64 13.25
CA LYS A 617 -46.17 -15.67 12.14
C LYS A 617 -45.24 -16.12 11.04
N ASP A 618 -45.46 -15.61 9.84
CA ASP A 618 -44.62 -15.84 8.69
C ASP A 618 -43.41 -14.91 8.66
N TRP A 619 -43.33 -13.97 9.60
CA TRP A 619 -42.19 -13.04 9.75
C TRP A 619 -42.07 -12.50 11.17
N MET A 620 -40.87 -12.00 11.52
CA MET A 620 -40.55 -11.24 12.75
C MET A 620 -39.46 -10.22 12.44
N THR A 621 -39.27 -9.25 13.33
CA THR A 621 -38.15 -8.32 13.20
C THR A 621 -36.82 -8.99 13.53
N PHE A 622 -35.72 -8.44 13.04
CA PHE A 622 -34.40 -8.91 13.40
C PHE A 622 -34.17 -8.86 14.92
N GLU A 623 -34.64 -7.79 15.59
CA GLU A 623 -34.56 -7.64 17.03
C GLU A 623 -35.34 -8.75 17.77
N GLU A 624 -36.54 -9.06 17.33
CA GLU A 624 -37.35 -10.16 17.91
C GLU A 624 -36.67 -11.53 17.75
N ALA A 625 -36.06 -11.76 16.59
CA ALA A 625 -35.28 -12.98 16.33
C ALA A 625 -34.02 -13.07 17.21
N VAL A 626 -33.33 -11.93 17.42
CA VAL A 626 -32.18 -11.83 18.33
C VAL A 626 -32.58 -12.07 19.77
N VAL A 627 -33.67 -11.47 20.24
CA VAL A 627 -34.20 -11.72 21.59
C VAL A 627 -34.53 -13.18 21.80
N ALA A 628 -35.24 -13.79 20.83
CA ALA A 628 -35.51 -15.24 20.86
C ALA A 628 -34.24 -16.09 20.93
N ALA A 629 -33.22 -15.71 20.17
CA ALA A 629 -31.95 -16.43 20.17
C ALA A 629 -31.17 -16.26 21.49
N ILE A 630 -31.16 -15.07 22.06
CA ILE A 630 -30.53 -14.83 23.38
C ILE A 630 -31.25 -15.59 24.48
N ASP A 631 -32.61 -15.63 24.48
CA ASP A 631 -33.38 -16.37 25.47
C ASP A 631 -33.12 -17.90 25.36
N PHE A 632 -32.74 -18.39 24.14
CA PHE A 632 -32.47 -19.81 23.90
C PHE A 632 -30.99 -20.19 24.09
N HIS A 633 -30.04 -19.38 23.60
CA HIS A 633 -28.62 -19.68 23.57
C HIS A 633 -27.77 -18.93 24.59
N GLY A 634 -28.31 -17.86 25.22
CA GLY A 634 -27.55 -16.91 26.00
C GLY A 634 -26.84 -15.89 25.13
N ALA A 635 -25.55 -15.64 25.34
CA ALA A 635 -24.81 -14.67 24.56
C ALA A 635 -24.67 -15.09 23.07
N LEU A 636 -24.99 -14.16 22.16
CA LEU A 636 -24.81 -14.38 20.74
C LEU A 636 -23.44 -13.89 20.30
N THR A 637 -22.57 -14.84 20.03
CA THR A 637 -21.20 -14.59 19.52
C THR A 637 -20.88 -15.56 18.38
N GLY A 638 -20.08 -15.09 17.43
CA GLY A 638 -19.56 -15.94 16.36
C GLY A 638 -18.13 -15.56 16.00
N THR A 639 -17.32 -16.55 15.69
CA THR A 639 -15.93 -16.39 15.27
C THR A 639 -15.73 -16.93 13.87
N GLY A 640 -15.10 -16.17 13.01
CA GLY A 640 -14.71 -16.60 11.67
C GLY A 640 -13.24 -16.34 11.42
N SER A 641 -12.54 -17.32 10.87
CA SER A 641 -11.14 -17.19 10.50
C SER A 641 -10.94 -17.55 9.03
N TYR A 642 -9.96 -16.89 8.40
CA TYR A 642 -9.60 -17.18 7.02
C TYR A 642 -8.09 -17.31 6.86
N ALA A 643 -7.68 -18.33 6.13
CA ALA A 643 -6.36 -18.50 5.56
C ALA A 643 -6.52 -18.90 4.09
N PRO A 644 -5.64 -18.44 3.17
CA PRO A 644 -5.65 -18.87 1.79
C PRO A 644 -5.57 -20.40 1.67
N PRO A 645 -6.29 -21.00 0.71
CA PRO A 645 -6.22 -22.44 0.48
C PRO A 645 -4.82 -22.87 0.08
N GLN A 646 -4.48 -24.12 0.32
CA GLN A 646 -3.14 -24.66 0.07
C GLN A 646 -2.74 -24.55 -1.41
N GLU A 647 -3.70 -24.69 -2.31
CA GLU A 647 -3.51 -24.61 -3.76
C GLU A 647 -3.14 -23.19 -4.21
N ALA A 648 -3.53 -22.18 -3.45
CA ALA A 648 -3.19 -20.79 -3.71
C ALA A 648 -1.79 -20.41 -3.21
N ARG A 649 -1.17 -21.23 -2.34
CA ARG A 649 0.12 -20.93 -1.71
C ARG A 649 1.32 -21.15 -2.64
N GLY A 650 1.06 -21.57 -3.88
CA GLY A 650 2.09 -21.89 -4.86
C GLY A 650 2.77 -23.22 -4.57
N GLY A 651 3.05 -24.00 -5.64
CA GLY A 651 3.82 -25.23 -5.55
C GLY A 651 5.29 -25.00 -5.17
N LYS A 652 6.14 -26.00 -5.43
CA LYS A 652 7.60 -26.00 -5.17
C LYS A 652 8.37 -24.99 -6.03
N HIS A 653 7.89 -23.72 -6.08
CA HIS A 653 8.60 -22.68 -6.81
C HIS A 653 9.89 -22.36 -6.10
N LYS A 654 10.98 -22.43 -6.81
CA LYS A 654 12.27 -21.94 -6.39
C LYS A 654 12.15 -20.46 -5.99
N GLY A 655 11.99 -20.18 -4.71
CA GLY A 655 11.95 -18.83 -4.16
C GLY A 655 10.57 -18.14 -4.05
N ALA A 656 9.47 -18.82 -4.37
CA ALA A 656 8.15 -18.20 -4.39
C ALA A 656 7.35 -18.33 -3.11
N GLY A 657 7.89 -17.80 -1.99
CA GLY A 657 7.02 -17.35 -0.90
C GLY A 657 6.29 -16.05 -1.23
N VAL A 658 6.65 -15.41 -2.36
CA VAL A 658 6.16 -14.10 -2.82
C VAL A 658 5.61 -14.24 -4.23
N GLY A 659 4.44 -13.67 -4.50
CA GLY A 659 3.71 -13.76 -5.77
C GLY A 659 2.45 -14.61 -5.72
N PRO A 660 2.43 -15.82 -5.12
CA PRO A 660 1.21 -16.57 -4.96
C PRO A 660 0.13 -15.80 -4.18
N SER A 661 -1.09 -15.87 -4.70
CA SER A 661 -2.26 -15.20 -4.14
C SER A 661 -3.50 -16.08 -4.37
N PRO A 662 -4.52 -16.00 -3.50
CA PRO A 662 -5.80 -16.66 -3.77
C PRO A 662 -6.49 -16.08 -5.01
N ALA A 663 -6.33 -14.80 -5.29
CA ALA A 663 -6.88 -14.13 -6.47
C ALA A 663 -5.96 -12.99 -6.94
N TYR A 664 -6.15 -12.55 -8.19
CA TYR A 664 -5.46 -11.39 -8.77
C TYR A 664 -6.49 -10.42 -9.33
N SER A 665 -6.27 -9.13 -9.11
CA SER A 665 -6.97 -8.06 -9.81
C SER A 665 -6.27 -7.72 -11.12
N TYR A 666 -7.00 -7.05 -12.02
CA TYR A 666 -6.49 -6.63 -13.32
C TYR A 666 -6.94 -5.21 -13.64
N SER A 667 -6.11 -4.48 -14.35
CA SER A 667 -6.44 -3.11 -14.76
C SER A 667 -5.92 -2.82 -16.16
N ALA A 668 -6.67 -2.01 -16.88
CA ALA A 668 -6.22 -1.37 -18.11
C ALA A 668 -6.52 0.12 -18.04
N GLN A 669 -5.58 0.95 -18.48
CA GLN A 669 -5.74 2.40 -18.49
C GLN A 669 -5.39 2.97 -19.86
N VAL A 670 -6.17 3.97 -20.29
CA VAL A 670 -5.83 4.84 -21.40
C VAL A 670 -5.63 6.25 -20.86
N ALA A 671 -4.46 6.83 -21.10
CA ALA A 671 -4.16 8.20 -20.74
C ALA A 671 -4.20 9.10 -21.98
N GLU A 672 -4.78 10.30 -21.83
CA GLU A 672 -4.72 11.38 -22.82
C GLU A 672 -3.80 12.47 -22.27
N VAL A 673 -2.78 12.81 -23.07
CA VAL A 673 -1.83 13.86 -22.68
C VAL A 673 -1.68 14.91 -23.79
N SER A 674 -1.22 16.10 -23.38
CA SER A 674 -0.57 17.04 -24.28
C SER A 674 0.86 17.27 -23.82
N VAL A 675 1.74 17.50 -24.79
CA VAL A 675 3.16 17.84 -24.59
C VAL A 675 3.46 19.15 -25.29
N ASP A 676 3.96 20.10 -24.56
CA ASP A 676 4.52 21.33 -25.12
C ASP A 676 5.96 21.04 -25.61
N GLU A 677 6.17 21.08 -26.91
CA GLU A 677 7.48 20.78 -27.50
C GLU A 677 8.54 21.87 -27.24
N GLU A 678 8.14 23.06 -26.81
CA GLU A 678 9.07 24.17 -26.50
C GLU A 678 9.58 24.12 -25.07
N THR A 679 8.73 23.72 -24.13
CA THR A 679 9.05 23.64 -22.71
C THR A 679 9.33 22.22 -22.24
N GLY A 680 8.76 21.21 -22.89
CA GLY A 680 8.75 19.81 -22.45
C GLY A 680 7.66 19.50 -21.43
N GLU A 681 6.79 20.46 -21.09
CA GLU A 681 5.72 20.26 -20.13
C GLU A 681 4.70 19.25 -20.63
N VAL A 682 4.30 18.33 -19.75
CA VAL A 682 3.30 17.30 -20.01
C VAL A 682 2.08 17.56 -19.15
N THR A 683 0.92 17.72 -19.78
CA THR A 683 -0.38 17.81 -19.10
C THR A 683 -1.17 16.53 -19.34
N VAL A 684 -1.59 15.86 -18.28
CA VAL A 684 -2.53 14.74 -18.36
C VAL A 684 -3.95 15.29 -18.30
N HIS A 685 -4.72 15.13 -19.38
CA HIS A 685 -6.09 15.66 -19.45
C HIS A 685 -7.10 14.70 -18.85
N LYS A 686 -7.01 13.42 -19.24
CA LYS A 686 -7.96 12.42 -18.81
C LYS A 686 -7.32 11.03 -18.76
N VAL A 687 -7.77 10.24 -17.80
CA VAL A 687 -7.43 8.82 -17.71
C VAL A 687 -8.71 8.00 -17.60
N TRP A 688 -8.91 7.09 -18.53
CA TRP A 688 -9.93 6.04 -18.45
C TRP A 688 -9.29 4.86 -17.76
N ALA A 689 -9.74 4.53 -16.54
CA ALA A 689 -9.11 3.54 -15.70
C ALA A 689 -10.07 2.41 -15.37
N ALA A 690 -9.99 1.31 -16.12
CA ALA A 690 -10.74 0.10 -15.82
C ALA A 690 -9.99 -0.76 -14.81
N HIS A 691 -10.74 -1.29 -13.83
CA HIS A 691 -10.19 -2.16 -12.81
C HIS A 691 -11.15 -3.29 -12.47
N ASP A 692 -10.64 -4.51 -12.54
CA ASP A 692 -11.32 -5.73 -12.16
C ASP A 692 -11.11 -6.01 -10.66
N CYS A 693 -12.08 -5.58 -9.86
CA CYS A 693 -12.11 -5.79 -8.41
C CYS A 693 -12.95 -7.01 -7.99
N GLY A 694 -13.27 -7.91 -8.91
CA GLY A 694 -14.33 -8.90 -8.67
C GLY A 694 -15.64 -8.18 -8.42
N ARG A 695 -16.39 -8.55 -7.38
CA ARG A 695 -17.59 -7.78 -7.00
C ARG A 695 -17.21 -6.51 -6.27
N ALA A 696 -17.68 -5.37 -6.74
CA ALA A 696 -17.57 -4.10 -6.05
C ALA A 696 -18.52 -4.09 -4.84
N LEU A 697 -17.99 -4.36 -3.64
CA LEU A 697 -18.81 -4.38 -2.40
C LEU A 697 -19.38 -2.99 -2.10
N ASN A 698 -18.59 -1.94 -2.32
CA ASN A 698 -19.00 -0.55 -2.25
C ASN A 698 -18.44 0.21 -3.48
N PRO A 699 -19.25 0.43 -4.52
CA PRO A 699 -18.79 1.05 -5.76
C PRO A 699 -18.11 2.41 -5.56
N VAL A 700 -18.61 3.28 -4.68
CA VAL A 700 -18.03 4.60 -4.41
C VAL A 700 -16.61 4.46 -3.82
N SER A 701 -16.40 3.51 -2.93
CA SER A 701 -15.05 3.26 -2.37
C SER A 701 -14.10 2.70 -3.44
N VAL A 702 -14.60 1.83 -4.32
CA VAL A 702 -13.84 1.28 -5.45
C VAL A 702 -13.41 2.40 -6.40
N GLU A 703 -14.33 3.27 -6.80
CA GLU A 703 -14.05 4.44 -7.65
C GLU A 703 -13.01 5.35 -7.00
N GLY A 704 -13.16 5.66 -5.70
CA GLY A 704 -12.20 6.46 -4.94
C GLY A 704 -10.79 5.84 -4.92
N GLN A 705 -10.68 4.52 -4.80
CA GLN A 705 -9.40 3.83 -4.85
C GLN A 705 -8.76 3.86 -6.26
N ILE A 706 -9.55 3.73 -7.32
CA ILE A 706 -9.08 3.85 -8.71
C ILE A 706 -8.56 5.28 -8.95
N ILE A 707 -9.33 6.30 -8.61
CA ILE A 707 -8.95 7.72 -8.76
C ILE A 707 -7.64 8.00 -8.00
N GLY A 708 -7.57 7.61 -6.74
CA GLY A 708 -6.38 7.81 -5.91
C GLY A 708 -5.14 7.06 -6.42
N SER A 709 -5.29 5.91 -7.10
CA SER A 709 -4.16 5.19 -7.69
C SER A 709 -3.67 5.86 -8.98
N VAL A 710 -4.57 6.37 -9.82
CA VAL A 710 -4.21 7.17 -11.01
C VAL A 710 -3.46 8.43 -10.59
N TRP A 711 -3.98 9.15 -9.60
CA TRP A 711 -3.36 10.37 -9.08
C TRP A 711 -1.93 10.11 -8.57
N MET A 712 -1.73 9.09 -7.74
CA MET A 712 -0.40 8.69 -7.26
C MET A 712 0.52 8.26 -8.41
N GLY A 713 0.01 7.50 -9.39
CA GLY A 713 0.79 7.07 -10.55
C GLY A 713 1.18 8.24 -11.46
N MET A 714 0.33 9.27 -11.58
CA MET A 714 0.63 10.49 -12.32
C MET A 714 1.76 11.29 -11.65
N GLY A 715 1.71 11.43 -10.30
CA GLY A 715 2.78 12.07 -9.56
C GLY A 715 4.14 11.38 -9.80
N GLN A 716 4.19 10.07 -9.70
CA GLN A 716 5.39 9.28 -9.98
C GLN A 716 5.83 9.35 -11.46
N ALA A 717 4.89 9.57 -12.38
CA ALA A 717 5.21 9.71 -13.78
C ALA A 717 5.82 11.08 -14.13
N LEU A 718 5.41 12.15 -13.46
CA LEU A 718 5.68 13.52 -13.92
C LEU A 718 6.53 14.36 -12.96
N THR A 719 6.34 14.26 -11.65
CA THR A 719 6.85 15.25 -10.70
C THR A 719 7.59 14.68 -9.49
N GLU A 720 7.19 13.51 -8.99
CA GLU A 720 7.71 12.99 -7.73
C GLU A 720 9.06 12.29 -7.90
N GLU A 721 10.07 12.75 -7.20
CA GLU A 721 11.39 12.15 -7.14
C GLU A 721 12.09 12.55 -5.85
N MET A 722 12.70 11.60 -5.15
CA MET A 722 13.60 11.88 -4.04
C MET A 722 14.99 12.21 -4.60
N VAL A 723 15.41 13.45 -4.48
CA VAL A 723 16.66 13.97 -5.05
C VAL A 723 17.78 13.89 -4.02
N TRP A 724 18.76 13.04 -4.28
CA TRP A 724 19.90 12.81 -3.39
C TRP A 724 21.17 13.47 -3.89
N LYS A 725 21.91 14.10 -2.97
CA LYS A 725 23.26 14.61 -3.22
C LYS A 725 24.16 14.24 -2.05
N ASP A 726 25.20 13.45 -2.32
CA ASP A 726 26.19 13.01 -1.31
C ASP A 726 25.53 12.41 -0.04
N GLY A 727 24.42 11.70 -0.20
CA GLY A 727 23.63 11.09 0.87
C GLY A 727 22.64 12.02 1.56
N MET A 728 22.63 13.29 1.21
CA MET A 728 21.66 14.27 1.71
C MET A 728 20.43 14.31 0.78
N LEU A 729 19.25 14.21 1.34
CA LEU A 729 18.01 14.46 0.62
C LEU A 729 17.84 15.98 0.42
N MET A 730 17.69 16.40 -0.83
CA MET A 730 17.64 17.81 -1.21
C MET A 730 16.24 18.41 -1.19
N ASN A 731 15.22 17.55 -1.12
CA ASN A 731 13.80 17.94 -1.18
C ASN A 731 12.95 17.21 -0.12
N PRO A 732 13.23 17.38 1.19
CA PRO A 732 12.60 16.64 2.28
C PRO A 732 11.23 17.22 2.70
N GLY A 733 10.50 17.86 1.82
CA GLY A 733 9.24 18.50 2.09
C GLY A 733 8.24 18.37 0.93
N LEU A 734 6.95 18.55 1.22
CA LEU A 734 5.90 18.45 0.21
C LEU A 734 5.97 19.55 -0.86
N LEU A 735 6.61 20.68 -0.53
CA LEU A 735 6.81 21.79 -1.47
C LEU A 735 7.82 21.42 -2.57
N GLU A 736 8.95 20.86 -2.17
CA GLU A 736 10.04 20.51 -3.09
C GLU A 736 9.86 19.15 -3.75
N TYR A 737 9.23 18.20 -3.05
CA TYR A 737 8.93 16.86 -3.57
C TYR A 737 7.85 16.87 -4.64
N ARG A 738 6.96 17.87 -4.61
CA ARG A 738 5.95 18.14 -5.62
C ARG A 738 4.97 17.00 -5.88
N SER A 739 4.37 16.46 -4.81
CA SER A 739 3.16 15.67 -5.00
C SER A 739 2.10 16.52 -5.72
N PRO A 740 1.42 16.00 -6.75
CA PRO A 740 0.43 16.77 -7.48
C PRO A 740 -0.63 17.35 -6.55
N SER A 741 -1.09 18.56 -6.85
CA SER A 741 -2.20 19.20 -6.15
C SER A 741 -3.55 18.82 -6.80
N SER A 742 -4.65 19.21 -6.17
CA SER A 742 -5.99 19.03 -6.74
C SER A 742 -6.18 19.76 -8.07
N VAL A 743 -5.43 20.87 -8.30
CA VAL A 743 -5.49 21.64 -9.53
C VAL A 743 -4.83 20.90 -10.69
N GLU A 744 -3.79 20.12 -10.41
CA GLU A 744 -3.05 19.31 -11.40
C GLU A 744 -3.71 17.96 -11.66
N SER A 745 -4.73 17.59 -10.86
CA SER A 745 -5.42 16.32 -10.98
C SER A 745 -6.15 16.21 -12.33
N PRO A 746 -5.91 15.15 -13.10
CA PRO A 746 -6.62 14.94 -14.36
C PRO A 746 -8.08 14.55 -14.11
N GLU A 747 -8.91 14.66 -15.14
CA GLU A 747 -10.18 13.95 -15.15
C GLU A 747 -9.91 12.44 -15.14
N VAL A 748 -10.41 11.73 -14.13
CA VAL A 748 -10.33 10.28 -14.08
C VAL A 748 -11.73 9.70 -14.26
N GLU A 749 -11.89 8.83 -15.24
CA GLU A 749 -13.11 8.03 -15.43
C GLU A 749 -12.85 6.61 -14.90
N PRO A 750 -13.28 6.31 -13.66
CA PRO A 750 -13.16 4.96 -13.12
C PRO A 750 -14.16 4.04 -13.81
N ILE A 751 -13.71 2.84 -14.21
CA ILE A 751 -14.53 1.84 -14.88
C ILE A 751 -14.42 0.55 -14.09
N ILE A 752 -15.49 0.19 -13.40
CA ILE A 752 -15.56 -1.03 -12.61
C ILE A 752 -15.80 -2.24 -13.54
N VAL A 753 -14.97 -3.26 -13.36
CA VAL A 753 -15.11 -4.58 -13.99
C VAL A 753 -15.26 -5.62 -12.89
N GLU A 754 -16.23 -6.51 -13.04
CA GLU A 754 -16.60 -7.50 -12.03
C GLU A 754 -16.41 -8.93 -12.54
N SER A 755 -15.17 -9.42 -12.61
CA SER A 755 -14.92 -10.84 -12.79
C SER A 755 -15.04 -11.56 -11.44
N ILE A 756 -16.21 -12.10 -11.16
CA ILE A 756 -16.55 -12.69 -9.86
C ILE A 756 -15.57 -13.79 -9.49
N ASP A 757 -14.84 -13.59 -8.37
CA ASP A 757 -13.87 -14.57 -7.89
C ASP A 757 -14.54 -15.65 -7.03
N PRO A 758 -14.27 -16.95 -7.28
CA PRO A 758 -14.94 -18.02 -6.55
C PRO A 758 -14.58 -18.09 -5.06
N GLU A 759 -13.43 -17.53 -4.66
CA GLU A 759 -12.91 -17.58 -3.30
C GLU A 759 -13.06 -16.26 -2.54
N GLY A 760 -13.37 -15.15 -3.24
CA GLY A 760 -13.55 -13.82 -2.63
C GLY A 760 -14.89 -13.69 -1.88
N PRO A 761 -14.95 -12.83 -0.84
CA PRO A 761 -16.20 -12.57 -0.14
C PRO A 761 -17.21 -11.95 -1.10
N PHE A 762 -18.33 -12.62 -1.33
CA PHE A 762 -19.30 -12.28 -2.38
C PHE A 762 -18.71 -12.19 -3.80
N GLY A 763 -17.51 -12.70 -4.02
CA GLY A 763 -16.81 -12.63 -5.29
C GLY A 763 -15.85 -11.43 -5.46
N ALA A 764 -15.60 -10.69 -4.39
CA ALA A 764 -14.72 -9.52 -4.41
C ALA A 764 -13.23 -9.90 -4.47
N LYS A 765 -12.46 -9.01 -5.08
CA LYS A 765 -11.00 -9.01 -5.11
C LYS A 765 -10.47 -7.69 -4.56
N GLU A 766 -9.19 -7.44 -4.71
CA GLU A 766 -8.59 -6.18 -4.33
C GLU A 766 -8.99 -5.04 -5.27
N CYS A 767 -8.91 -3.81 -4.77
CA CYS A 767 -9.02 -2.61 -5.59
C CYS A 767 -8.12 -1.53 -5.02
N SER A 768 -6.96 -1.33 -5.61
CA SER A 768 -6.06 -0.24 -5.24
C SER A 768 -4.68 -0.37 -5.90
N GLU A 769 -3.91 -1.39 -5.52
CA GLU A 769 -2.52 -1.54 -5.94
C GLU A 769 -2.41 -1.95 -7.42
N GLY A 770 -3.34 -2.77 -7.91
CA GLY A 770 -3.37 -3.22 -9.30
C GLY A 770 -3.57 -2.10 -10.30
N SER A 771 -4.35 -1.09 -9.97
CA SER A 771 -4.62 0.04 -10.86
C SER A 771 -3.40 0.95 -11.04
N LEU A 772 -2.62 1.20 -9.99
CA LEU A 772 -1.52 2.16 -10.00
C LEU A 772 -0.45 1.84 -11.05
N ALA A 773 -0.09 0.56 -11.19
CA ALA A 773 1.06 0.17 -12.01
C ALA A 773 0.85 0.39 -13.52
N ALA A 774 -0.38 0.59 -14.00
CA ALA A 774 -0.68 0.93 -15.38
C ALA A 774 -0.52 2.42 -15.71
N THR A 775 -0.58 3.30 -14.72
CA THR A 775 -0.64 4.77 -14.97
C THR A 775 0.64 5.31 -15.58
N ILE A 776 1.79 4.96 -15.00
CA ILE A 776 3.09 5.47 -15.49
C ILE A 776 3.34 5.06 -16.94
N PRO A 777 3.23 3.78 -17.34
CA PRO A 777 3.45 3.40 -18.74
C PRO A 777 2.33 3.91 -19.68
N ALA A 778 1.09 4.09 -19.23
CA ALA A 778 0.05 4.70 -20.05
C ALA A 778 0.41 6.14 -20.41
N ILE A 779 0.92 6.94 -19.46
CA ILE A 779 1.40 8.30 -19.69
C ILE A 779 2.64 8.28 -20.61
N ALA A 780 3.62 7.40 -20.36
CA ALA A 780 4.80 7.26 -21.22
C ALA A 780 4.44 6.96 -22.68
N ASN A 781 3.50 6.04 -22.89
CA ASN A 781 3.01 5.65 -24.22
C ASN A 781 2.18 6.78 -24.87
N ALA A 782 1.47 7.59 -24.07
CA ALA A 782 0.76 8.76 -24.56
C ALA A 782 1.73 9.88 -25.00
N ILE A 783 2.82 10.10 -24.27
CA ILE A 783 3.89 11.04 -24.65
C ILE A 783 4.51 10.59 -25.98
N TYR A 784 4.76 9.28 -26.16
CA TYR A 784 5.25 8.76 -27.44
C TYR A 784 4.28 9.06 -28.58
N ASP A 785 2.99 8.84 -28.40
CA ASP A 785 1.97 9.12 -29.40
C ASP A 785 1.89 10.63 -29.74
N ALA A 786 2.06 11.50 -28.73
CA ALA A 786 2.00 12.94 -28.86
C ALA A 786 3.19 13.53 -29.66
N VAL A 787 4.41 13.11 -29.31
CA VAL A 787 5.64 13.75 -29.79
C VAL A 787 6.68 12.77 -30.32
N GLY A 788 6.41 11.45 -30.34
CA GLY A 788 7.25 10.42 -30.96
C GLY A 788 8.60 10.22 -30.29
N VAL A 789 8.69 10.41 -28.96
CA VAL A 789 9.89 10.12 -28.16
C VAL A 789 9.60 9.06 -27.11
N ARG A 790 10.47 8.08 -26.96
CA ARG A 790 10.41 7.08 -25.89
C ARG A 790 11.23 7.54 -24.69
N LEU A 791 10.60 7.57 -23.53
CA LEU A 791 11.23 7.91 -22.27
C LEU A 791 11.45 6.65 -21.45
N HIS A 792 12.68 6.44 -21.04
CA HIS A 792 13.10 5.26 -20.28
C HIS A 792 13.46 5.57 -18.82
N GLU A 793 13.28 6.82 -18.40
CA GLU A 793 13.54 7.27 -17.02
C GLU A 793 12.38 8.11 -16.52
N SER A 794 11.76 7.69 -15.39
CA SER A 794 10.74 8.47 -14.66
C SER A 794 11.36 9.24 -13.48
N PRO A 795 10.78 10.40 -13.09
CA PRO A 795 9.64 11.09 -13.67
C PRO A 795 9.97 11.72 -15.02
N PHE A 796 8.94 11.90 -15.86
CA PHE A 796 9.05 12.55 -17.17
C PHE A 796 9.00 14.07 -17.00
N THR A 797 10.01 14.62 -16.32
CA THR A 797 10.07 16.07 -16.07
C THR A 797 10.16 16.86 -17.37
N PRO A 798 9.77 18.14 -17.38
CA PRO A 798 9.91 18.99 -18.55
C PRO A 798 11.30 18.96 -19.18
N GLU A 799 12.35 18.93 -18.36
CA GLU A 799 13.73 18.88 -18.83
C GLU A 799 14.04 17.58 -19.56
N ARG A 800 13.61 16.42 -19.01
CA ARG A 800 13.82 15.10 -19.64
C ARG A 800 13.04 14.97 -20.96
N VAL A 801 11.79 15.43 -20.98
CA VAL A 801 10.95 15.42 -22.16
C VAL A 801 11.53 16.33 -23.25
N LEU A 802 11.88 17.57 -22.92
CA LEU A 802 12.46 18.55 -23.83
C LEU A 802 13.78 18.06 -24.42
N ALA A 803 14.66 17.46 -23.60
CA ALA A 803 15.91 16.87 -24.05
C ALA A 803 15.68 15.77 -25.09
N ALA A 804 14.70 14.88 -24.85
CA ALA A 804 14.36 13.82 -25.80
C ALA A 804 13.76 14.36 -27.10
N VAL A 805 12.89 15.37 -27.04
CA VAL A 805 12.30 16.05 -28.21
C VAL A 805 13.39 16.73 -29.04
N ARG A 806 14.32 17.46 -28.40
CA ARG A 806 15.45 18.12 -29.05
C ARG A 806 16.37 17.11 -29.74
N ALA A 807 16.73 16.02 -29.07
CA ALA A 807 17.56 14.96 -29.64
C ALA A 807 16.90 14.33 -30.88
N LYS A 808 15.60 14.07 -30.86
CA LYS A 808 14.83 13.60 -32.01
C LYS A 808 14.87 14.58 -33.18
N ASN A 809 14.65 15.87 -32.92
CA ASN A 809 14.63 16.90 -33.95
C ASN A 809 16.01 17.11 -34.58
N GLN A 810 17.09 17.05 -33.80
CA GLN A 810 18.47 17.08 -34.30
C GLN A 810 18.79 15.87 -35.20
N ALA A 811 18.40 14.66 -34.81
CA ALA A 811 18.55 13.45 -35.61
C ALA A 811 17.82 13.55 -36.96
N LYS A 812 16.59 14.12 -36.96
CA LYS A 812 15.83 14.40 -38.19
C LYS A 812 16.56 15.39 -39.10
N ALA A 813 17.07 16.48 -38.53
CA ALA A 813 17.81 17.50 -39.31
C ALA A 813 19.09 16.93 -39.94
N LEU A 814 19.84 16.11 -39.17
CA LEU A 814 21.04 15.40 -39.66
C LEU A 814 20.73 14.44 -40.83
N ASN A 815 19.63 13.67 -40.70
CA ASN A 815 19.20 12.76 -41.78
C ASN A 815 18.74 13.50 -43.05
N LEU A 816 18.09 14.66 -42.89
CA LEU A 816 17.69 15.51 -44.02
C LEU A 816 18.89 16.15 -44.72
N THR A 817 19.95 16.52 -43.99
CA THR A 817 21.16 17.09 -44.52
C THR A 817 22.04 16.03 -45.25
N GLN A 818 21.90 14.76 -44.89
CA GLN A 818 22.63 13.64 -45.54
C GLN A 818 21.88 12.99 -46.72
N GLY A 819 20.67 13.49 -47.08
CA GLY A 819 19.89 12.97 -48.21
C GLY A 819 19.40 11.53 -48.06
N VAL A 820 19.31 11.02 -46.82
CA VAL A 820 18.87 9.65 -46.52
C VAL A 820 17.35 9.67 -46.31
N ASP A 821 16.62 8.91 -47.10
CA ASP A 821 15.19 8.68 -46.94
C ASP A 821 14.93 8.01 -45.57
N PRO A 822 14.18 8.65 -44.66
CA PRO A 822 13.92 8.10 -43.34
C PRO A 822 13.03 6.85 -43.32
N THR A 823 12.52 6.42 -44.50
CA THR A 823 11.64 5.25 -44.63
C THR A 823 12.32 4.01 -45.17
N SER A 824 13.64 4.07 -45.48
CA SER A 824 14.38 2.93 -46.05
C SER A 824 14.77 1.89 -44.98
N PRO A 825 14.38 0.61 -45.12
CA PRO A 825 14.65 -0.44 -44.14
C PRO A 825 16.12 -0.89 -44.02
N GLN A 826 17.05 -0.37 -44.86
CA GLN A 826 18.38 -0.97 -45.02
C GLN A 826 19.48 -0.45 -44.08
N ARG A 827 19.28 0.54 -43.20
CA ARG A 827 20.36 1.09 -42.35
C ARG A 827 20.23 0.90 -40.86
N PHE A 828 19.33 0.09 -40.39
CA PHE A 828 19.27 -0.24 -38.94
C PHE A 828 20.30 -1.33 -38.50
N ARG A 829 21.09 -1.85 -39.41
CA ARG A 829 22.09 -2.92 -39.10
C ARG A 829 23.49 -2.43 -38.74
N GLU A 830 23.85 -1.16 -38.97
CA GLU A 830 25.26 -0.73 -38.84
C GLU A 830 25.54 0.27 -37.71
N HIS A 831 24.53 0.79 -37.00
CA HIS A 831 24.77 1.70 -35.87
C HIS A 831 24.01 1.23 -34.62
N GLY A 832 24.27 0.02 -34.17
CA GLY A 832 23.96 -0.47 -32.82
C GLY A 832 24.92 0.13 -31.79
N GLY A 833 25.09 1.45 -31.82
CA GLY A 833 25.83 2.18 -30.81
C GLY A 833 24.90 2.73 -29.78
N SER A 834 24.89 2.12 -28.60
CA SER A 834 24.41 2.71 -27.38
C SER A 834 24.94 4.15 -27.27
N LEU A 835 24.01 5.12 -27.29
CA LEU A 835 24.33 6.51 -26.90
C LEU A 835 24.53 6.53 -25.38
N CYS A 836 25.68 6.02 -24.97
CA CYS A 836 26.20 6.23 -23.64
C CYS A 836 26.78 7.67 -23.64
N PHE A 837 26.10 8.61 -23.06
CA PHE A 837 26.65 9.93 -22.78
C PHE A 837 27.86 9.75 -21.85
N LYS A 838 29.05 9.72 -22.42
CA LYS A 838 30.27 9.99 -21.66
C LYS A 838 30.27 11.47 -21.31
N GLY A 839 29.68 11.82 -20.21
CA GLY A 839 29.91 13.11 -19.55
C GLY A 839 31.38 13.21 -19.25
N LYS A 840 32.10 14.10 -19.93
CA LYS A 840 33.41 14.55 -19.47
C LYS A 840 33.18 15.20 -18.11
N GLY A 841 33.54 14.51 -17.03
CA GLY A 841 33.61 15.10 -15.71
C GLY A 841 34.53 16.31 -15.71
N PRO A 842 34.21 17.35 -14.93
CA PRO A 842 35.08 18.50 -14.80
C PRO A 842 36.45 18.06 -14.26
N GLN A 843 37.50 18.55 -14.91
CA GLN A 843 38.86 18.35 -14.46
C GLN A 843 38.99 18.84 -13.00
N ARG A 844 39.46 17.95 -12.14
CA ARG A 844 39.85 18.29 -10.79
C ARG A 844 40.99 19.30 -10.82
N HIS A 845 40.72 20.56 -10.48
CA HIS A 845 41.70 21.45 -9.93
C HIS A 845 41.91 21.12 -8.46
N ALA A 846 43.08 20.64 -8.12
CA ALA A 846 43.51 20.46 -6.76
C ALA A 846 43.50 21.83 -6.04
N LEU A 847 42.70 21.98 -5.00
CA LEU A 847 42.75 23.12 -4.10
C LEU A 847 43.75 22.78 -2.99
N ASP A 848 44.77 23.64 -2.93
CA ASP A 848 45.82 23.69 -1.93
C ASP A 848 45.23 24.07 -0.53
N PRO A 849 45.49 23.34 0.54
CA PRO A 849 44.96 23.60 1.87
C PRO A 849 45.80 24.58 2.65
N ALA A 850 45.70 25.87 2.35
CA ALA A 850 46.26 26.92 3.23
C ALA A 850 45.64 28.27 2.93
N ARG A 851 44.55 28.61 3.63
CA ARG A 851 44.18 29.95 4.11
C ARG A 851 42.78 29.92 4.65
N GLN A 852 42.66 29.66 5.94
CA GLN A 852 41.51 30.12 6.75
C GLN A 852 41.88 31.47 7.37
N GLU A 853 41.21 32.50 6.96
CA GLU A 853 41.05 33.71 7.78
C GLU A 853 39.54 33.99 7.91
N ALA A 854 39.07 33.99 9.14
CA ALA A 854 37.70 34.30 9.51
C ALA A 854 37.43 35.82 9.38
N PRO A 855 36.26 36.26 8.93
CA PRO A 855 35.83 37.64 9.07
C PRO A 855 35.17 37.86 10.44
N SER A 856 35.74 38.81 11.18
CA SER A 856 35.23 39.38 12.43
C SER A 856 33.89 40.11 12.22
N VAL A 857 32.91 39.75 13.03
CA VAL A 857 31.65 40.52 13.18
C VAL A 857 31.94 41.79 13.98
N ARG A 858 31.70 42.97 13.42
CA ARG A 858 31.47 44.19 14.15
C ARG A 858 30.00 44.55 14.11
N GLY A 859 29.44 44.72 15.30
CA GLY A 859 28.09 45.17 15.49
C GLY A 859 27.86 46.63 15.12
N GLY A 860 26.64 47.02 14.87
CA GLY A 860 26.13 48.38 14.74
C GLY A 860 24.61 48.30 14.93
N ALA A 861 24.21 48.90 16.04
CA ALA A 861 22.81 49.17 16.35
C ALA A 861 22.22 50.20 15.37
N ASP A 862 21.01 50.01 14.94
CA ASP A 862 19.83 50.87 15.10
C ASP A 862 18.55 50.10 14.73
#